data_ed8054a0991db38c2c500d2682f95d39
#
_entry.id   ed8054a0991db38c2c500d2682f95d39
#
_cell.length_a   1.000
_cell.length_b   1.000
_cell.length_c   1.000
_cell.angle_alpha   90.00
_cell.angle_beta   90.00
_cell.angle_gamma   90.00
#
_symmetry.space_group_name_H-M   'P 1'
#
loop_
_entity.id
_entity.type
_entity.pdbx_description
1 polymer ?
#
loop_
_entity_poly.entity_id
_entity_poly.type
_entity_poly.pdbx_seq_one_letter_code
_entity_poly.pdbx_strand_id
1 'polypeptide(L)'
;GDNTAEKEKVMDVETKSKRGYILGGNLEGTLGASLERDYSGRHEIRHSEAGSFYRNTERGNWRLEASNSKDNIRQGEGVSFDSKTTPTKQTDAQADYTLRRGDSTNVSTTVRFGRSRQSSTGSSQTEYFPTEAYALRNEESRNESLSKSLSAEISNYVNIQRKKKVFGAMTTFSIDDGSTLGHSRTQQRIDDEKTRTNLNSNSDRRNIRLNVNIFFHSKISERSTLSFNVSGKYAPGDRDGWRVDTTASTPGLQVKLRNDGDSHNYSFGANLGYRYKLGKKGSVNASYNFSRDYARSKQLAVDFLSDPQGVVDTVNSYHYTTDTYTHSLQTSLQYRSGDVWIMAGLGGVLYDIARSERFPKEERFPRLFFQLNPTVYLSVGKSRKRFSFNLASFPQMIPLDALRSTLNATNPLSLQAGNPGLKLQNDLSGSAGFQFTDVKKALSFSVRLNGSYTFNYIAQRRTLFLEDTYLPQYDYTARKGAQLTTQANVGGNYNLGGRVSYSQQINPLRSTLNVSVNYGFSQTPYFTGEDLFHSVRHSLGFGFGFDSGFSSKVKLNIRSNTSMSSYTTQKETAQELREQLTARVDLRFGKYFGSVGTLYEFYCNSRSHALTRHNVILNASAGRKFGKENRLGLSAGVIDILNRPDYATTSFDTDYIVTSSTSYLGRYGYLRVAYTF
;
A
#
# COMPACT_ATOMS: atom_id res chain seq x y z
N GLY A 1 17.97 -41.66 35.11
CA GLY A 1 17.36 -41.86 33.82
C GLY A 1 17.92 -40.88 32.82
N ASP A 2 18.63 -41.38 31.84
CA ASP A 2 19.34 -40.64 30.80
C ASP A 2 18.41 -39.80 29.94
N ASN A 3 18.73 -38.52 29.90
CA ASN A 3 18.23 -37.58 28.90
C ASN A 3 19.28 -37.41 27.79
N THR A 4 19.29 -38.28 26.82
CA THR A 4 19.98 -38.04 25.54
C THR A 4 19.07 -37.17 24.66
N ALA A 5 19.33 -35.86 24.69
CA ALA A 5 18.83 -34.94 23.68
C ALA A 5 19.56 -35.27 22.35
N GLU A 6 18.84 -35.85 21.41
CA GLU A 6 19.29 -35.89 20.02
C GLU A 6 19.47 -34.44 19.51
N LYS A 7 20.75 -34.09 19.33
CA LYS A 7 21.13 -32.91 18.57
C LYS A 7 20.76 -33.20 17.11
N GLU A 8 19.75 -32.54 16.59
CA GLU A 8 19.59 -32.40 15.16
C GLU A 8 20.87 -31.82 14.56
N LYS A 9 21.63 -32.66 13.88
CA LYS A 9 22.71 -32.20 13.01
C LYS A 9 22.09 -31.48 11.84
N VAL A 10 22.05 -30.16 11.88
CA VAL A 10 21.88 -29.34 10.68
C VAL A 10 23.13 -29.56 9.85
N MET A 11 23.00 -30.30 8.75
CA MET A 11 24.05 -30.42 7.75
C MET A 11 24.07 -29.09 6.98
N ASP A 12 25.00 -28.20 7.32
CA ASP A 12 25.43 -27.13 6.45
C ASP A 12 26.20 -27.75 5.28
N VAL A 13 25.51 -27.95 4.17
CA VAL A 13 26.15 -28.39 2.92
C VAL A 13 26.77 -27.15 2.27
N GLU A 14 28.00 -26.83 2.63
CA GLU A 14 28.85 -25.95 1.84
C GLU A 14 29.23 -26.64 0.53
N THR A 15 28.51 -26.34 -0.54
CA THR A 15 28.94 -26.75 -1.88
C THR A 15 30.11 -25.88 -2.33
N LYS A 16 31.34 -26.37 -2.08
CA LYS A 16 32.54 -25.77 -2.68
C LYS A 16 32.61 -26.10 -4.16
N SER A 17 32.42 -25.13 -5.03
CA SER A 17 32.66 -25.29 -6.44
C SER A 17 34.14 -25.55 -6.71
N LYS A 18 34.48 -26.60 -7.50
CA LYS A 18 35.85 -26.88 -7.96
C LYS A 18 36.52 -25.73 -8.70
N ARG A 19 35.75 -24.73 -9.16
CA ARG A 19 36.23 -23.55 -9.89
C ARG A 19 36.36 -22.29 -9.03
N GLY A 20 36.09 -22.35 -7.73
CA GLY A 20 36.13 -21.18 -6.85
C GLY A 20 35.02 -20.15 -7.07
N TYR A 21 34.04 -20.43 -7.96
CA TYR A 21 32.87 -19.61 -8.20
C TYR A 21 31.67 -20.45 -8.66
N ILE A 22 30.47 -19.92 -8.43
CA ILE A 22 29.20 -20.48 -8.94
C ILE A 22 28.64 -19.46 -9.94
N LEU A 23 28.37 -19.96 -11.15
CA LEU A 23 27.66 -19.23 -12.20
C LEU A 23 26.26 -19.82 -12.34
N GLY A 24 25.28 -19.01 -12.56
CA GLY A 24 23.93 -19.42 -12.85
C GLY A 24 23.07 -18.28 -13.38
N GLY A 25 21.90 -18.62 -13.84
CA GLY A 25 20.94 -17.65 -14.34
C GLY A 25 19.67 -18.31 -14.84
N ASN A 26 18.74 -17.49 -15.23
CA ASN A 26 17.52 -17.90 -15.90
C ASN A 26 17.19 -16.93 -17.03
N LEU A 27 16.58 -17.47 -18.07
CA LEU A 27 15.95 -16.72 -19.14
C LEU A 27 14.51 -17.19 -19.24
N GLU A 28 13.60 -16.26 -19.37
CA GLU A 28 12.19 -16.54 -19.45
C GLU A 28 11.53 -15.61 -20.45
N GLY A 29 10.67 -16.15 -21.30
CA GLY A 29 9.89 -15.38 -22.25
C GLY A 29 8.46 -15.92 -22.31
N THR A 30 7.51 -15.01 -22.36
CA THR A 30 6.09 -15.30 -22.58
C THR A 30 5.57 -14.41 -23.68
N LEU A 31 4.91 -15.01 -24.66
CA LEU A 31 4.19 -14.32 -25.71
C LEU A 31 2.75 -14.78 -25.69
N GLY A 32 1.83 -13.84 -25.78
CA GLY A 32 0.42 -14.16 -25.82
C GLY A 32 -0.37 -13.15 -26.60
N ALA A 33 -1.61 -13.50 -26.89
CA ALA A 33 -2.55 -12.64 -27.60
C ALA A 33 -3.95 -12.80 -27.02
N SER A 34 -4.74 -11.72 -27.05
CA SER A 34 -6.17 -11.80 -26.82
C SER A 34 -6.79 -12.66 -27.91
N LEU A 35 -7.69 -13.56 -27.55
CA LEU A 35 -8.43 -14.36 -28.52
C LEU A 35 -9.65 -13.59 -29.09
N GLU A 36 -10.03 -12.50 -28.43
CA GLU A 36 -11.03 -11.57 -28.87
C GLU A 36 -10.38 -10.36 -29.56
N ARG A 37 -11.09 -9.74 -30.46
CA ARG A 37 -10.66 -8.49 -31.11
C ARG A 37 -11.12 -7.30 -30.26
N ASP A 38 -10.28 -6.28 -30.16
CA ASP A 38 -10.65 -5.00 -29.55
C ASP A 38 -11.64 -4.22 -30.44
N TYR A 39 -12.09 -3.07 -29.97
CA TYR A 39 -12.99 -2.19 -30.74
C TYR A 39 -12.41 -1.72 -32.07
N SER A 40 -11.08 -1.82 -32.26
CA SER A 40 -10.40 -1.53 -33.53
C SER A 40 -10.27 -2.75 -34.44
N GLY A 41 -10.82 -3.90 -34.06
CA GLY A 41 -10.76 -5.15 -34.78
C GLY A 41 -9.42 -5.89 -34.70
N ARG A 42 -8.54 -5.52 -33.75
CA ARG A 42 -7.19 -6.07 -33.58
C ARG A 42 -7.10 -7.00 -32.37
N HIS A 43 -6.25 -8.02 -32.48
CA HIS A 43 -5.84 -8.82 -31.33
C HIS A 43 -4.77 -8.06 -30.54
N GLU A 44 -4.95 -7.96 -29.24
CA GLU A 44 -3.95 -7.36 -28.37
C GLU A 44 -2.81 -8.35 -28.10
N ILE A 45 -1.59 -8.02 -28.54
CA ILE A 45 -0.40 -8.82 -28.32
C ILE A 45 0.28 -8.36 -27.05
N ARG A 46 0.64 -9.31 -26.20
CA ARG A 46 1.35 -9.12 -24.94
C ARG A 46 2.60 -9.98 -24.92
N HIS A 47 3.62 -9.47 -24.27
CA HIS A 47 4.87 -10.21 -24.11
C HIS A 47 5.52 -9.86 -22.78
N SER A 48 6.33 -10.78 -22.30
CA SER A 48 7.19 -10.56 -21.15
C SER A 48 8.44 -11.36 -21.31
N GLU A 49 9.58 -10.69 -21.24
CA GLU A 49 10.90 -11.30 -21.22
C GLU A 49 11.60 -10.92 -19.92
N ALA A 50 12.26 -11.87 -19.29
CA ALA A 50 13.07 -11.63 -18.12
C ALA A 50 14.33 -12.49 -18.18
N GLY A 51 15.43 -11.93 -17.73
CA GLY A 51 16.67 -12.66 -17.60
C GLY A 51 17.40 -12.26 -16.33
N SER A 52 18.02 -13.22 -15.69
CA SER A 52 18.96 -12.98 -14.61
C SER A 52 20.23 -13.77 -14.83
N PHE A 53 21.34 -13.18 -14.44
CA PHE A 53 22.64 -13.81 -14.44
C PHE A 53 23.37 -13.45 -13.16
N TYR A 54 23.98 -14.40 -12.50
CA TYR A 54 24.73 -14.19 -11.29
C TYR A 54 26.04 -14.94 -11.26
N ARG A 55 27.02 -14.37 -10.56
CA ARG A 55 28.28 -15.01 -10.22
C ARG A 55 28.55 -14.84 -8.75
N ASN A 56 28.70 -15.94 -8.03
CA ASN A 56 29.01 -15.97 -6.62
C ASN A 56 30.45 -16.48 -6.43
N THR A 57 31.25 -15.74 -5.66
CA THR A 57 32.60 -16.09 -5.27
C THR A 57 32.75 -15.95 -3.75
N GLU A 58 33.81 -16.49 -3.18
CA GLU A 58 34.11 -16.31 -1.74
C GLU A 58 34.29 -14.82 -1.36
N ARG A 59 34.76 -13.99 -2.29
CA ARG A 59 35.07 -12.58 -2.05
C ARG A 59 33.98 -11.61 -2.47
N GLY A 60 33.01 -12.06 -3.25
CA GLY A 60 31.91 -11.20 -3.68
C GLY A 60 30.98 -11.86 -4.66
N ASN A 61 29.84 -11.22 -4.83
CA ASN A 61 28.77 -11.67 -5.72
C ASN A 61 28.39 -10.53 -6.64
N TRP A 62 28.02 -10.84 -7.85
CA TRP A 62 27.30 -9.90 -8.70
C TRP A 62 26.12 -10.58 -9.39
N ARG A 63 25.09 -9.81 -9.63
CA ARG A 63 23.86 -10.23 -10.26
C ARG A 63 23.41 -9.14 -11.23
N LEU A 64 23.02 -9.56 -12.40
CA LEU A 64 22.39 -8.74 -13.42
C LEU A 64 20.99 -9.27 -13.64
N GLU A 65 20.01 -8.39 -13.65
CA GLU A 65 18.63 -8.72 -13.97
C GLU A 65 18.13 -7.71 -14.98
N ALA A 66 17.39 -8.17 -15.97
CA ALA A 66 16.67 -7.31 -16.89
C ALA A 66 15.32 -7.94 -17.20
N SER A 67 14.31 -7.10 -17.29
CA SER A 67 12.99 -7.52 -17.72
C SER A 67 12.38 -6.47 -18.63
N ASN A 68 11.57 -6.96 -19.57
CA ASN A 68 10.76 -6.14 -20.44
C ASN A 68 9.39 -6.79 -20.57
N SER A 69 8.34 -6.04 -20.35
CA SER A 69 6.98 -6.57 -20.45
C SER A 69 6.04 -5.55 -21.06
N LYS A 70 5.13 -6.03 -21.85
CA LYS A 70 3.91 -5.34 -22.22
C LYS A 70 2.77 -6.07 -21.52
N ASP A 71 2.20 -5.39 -20.51
CA ASP A 71 1.16 -5.91 -19.63
C ASP A 71 1.63 -6.93 -18.58
N ASN A 72 1.11 -6.77 -17.36
CA ASN A 72 1.53 -7.50 -16.16
C ASN A 72 1.19 -9.00 -16.21
N ILE A 73 1.95 -9.76 -17.00
CA ILE A 73 1.99 -11.20 -16.84
C ILE A 73 2.95 -11.49 -15.69
N ARG A 74 2.45 -11.65 -14.48
CA ARG A 74 3.30 -12.09 -13.36
C ARG A 74 3.71 -13.52 -13.57
N GLN A 75 5.00 -13.74 -13.64
CA GLN A 75 5.63 -15.04 -13.81
C GLN A 75 6.00 -15.59 -12.42
N GLY A 76 5.51 -16.79 -12.13
CA GLY A 76 5.83 -17.58 -10.95
C GLY A 76 5.61 -19.07 -11.27
N GLU A 77 5.82 -19.98 -10.33
CA GLU A 77 5.48 -21.41 -10.51
C GLU A 77 3.98 -21.68 -10.78
N GLY A 78 3.21 -20.60 -10.90
CA GLY A 78 1.81 -20.55 -11.32
C GLY A 78 1.52 -19.18 -11.86
N VAL A 79 0.87 -19.10 -13.01
CA VAL A 79 0.36 -17.84 -13.55
C VAL A 79 -0.66 -17.31 -12.54
N SER A 80 -0.28 -16.31 -11.76
CA SER A 80 -1.19 -15.61 -10.88
C SER A 80 -1.80 -14.43 -11.63
N PHE A 81 -3.10 -14.28 -11.50
CA PHE A 81 -3.83 -13.19 -12.11
C PHE A 81 -3.73 -11.93 -11.26
N ASP A 82 -3.22 -10.85 -11.83
CA ASP A 82 -3.65 -9.52 -11.47
C ASP A 82 -4.74 -9.14 -12.49
N SER A 83 -5.97 -9.17 -12.05
CA SER A 83 -7.15 -8.87 -12.87
C SER A 83 -7.26 -7.39 -13.29
N LYS A 84 -6.29 -6.57 -12.94
CA LYS A 84 -6.26 -5.15 -13.31
C LYS A 84 -5.50 -4.98 -14.61
N THR A 85 -6.24 -4.92 -15.68
CA THR A 85 -5.71 -4.70 -17.02
C THR A 85 -5.52 -3.23 -17.30
N THR A 86 -4.55 -2.67 -16.66
CA THR A 86 -3.97 -1.43 -17.12
C THR A 86 -2.82 -1.82 -18.03
N PRO A 87 -2.89 -1.61 -19.34
CA PRO A 87 -1.80 -1.95 -20.23
C PRO A 87 -0.54 -1.18 -19.80
N THR A 88 0.43 -1.90 -19.27
CA THR A 88 1.68 -1.34 -18.77
C THR A 88 2.82 -1.90 -19.60
N LYS A 89 3.55 -1.02 -20.29
CA LYS A 89 4.87 -1.36 -20.83
C LYS A 89 5.89 -1.03 -19.77
N GLN A 90 6.66 -2.02 -19.34
CA GLN A 90 7.67 -1.85 -18.33
C GLN A 90 8.99 -2.46 -18.78
N THR A 91 10.06 -1.72 -18.63
CA THR A 91 11.43 -2.20 -18.84
C THR A 91 12.21 -1.87 -17.58
N ASP A 92 12.78 -2.88 -16.95
CA ASP A 92 13.59 -2.74 -15.75
C ASP A 92 14.94 -3.41 -15.99
N ALA A 93 16.00 -2.78 -15.46
CA ALA A 93 17.32 -3.37 -15.38
C ALA A 93 17.90 -3.11 -14.00
N GLN A 94 18.52 -4.14 -13.43
CA GLN A 94 19.15 -4.05 -12.12
C GLN A 94 20.52 -4.74 -12.20
N ALA A 95 21.52 -4.08 -11.61
CA ALA A 95 22.84 -4.63 -11.38
C ALA A 95 23.18 -4.54 -9.91
N ASP A 96 23.46 -5.67 -9.28
CA ASP A 96 23.89 -5.78 -7.90
C ASP A 96 25.34 -6.25 -7.84
N TYR A 97 26.14 -5.55 -7.06
CA TYR A 97 27.50 -5.98 -6.74
C TYR A 97 27.69 -5.99 -5.23
N THR A 98 28.20 -7.10 -4.71
CA THR A 98 28.53 -7.24 -3.29
C THR A 98 29.95 -7.71 -3.15
N LEU A 99 30.77 -6.97 -2.39
CA LEU A 99 32.12 -7.30 -2.02
C LEU A 99 32.17 -7.69 -0.54
N ARG A 100 32.79 -8.84 -0.24
CA ARG A 100 33.05 -9.30 1.11
C ARG A 100 34.55 -9.36 1.34
N ARG A 101 35.01 -8.74 2.41
CA ARG A 101 36.43 -8.80 2.83
C ARG A 101 36.51 -9.44 4.22
N GLY A 102 36.73 -10.76 4.24
CA GLY A 102 36.63 -11.57 5.44
C GLY A 102 35.19 -11.53 6.01
N ASP A 103 35.04 -11.95 7.25
CA ASP A 103 33.74 -11.96 7.95
C ASP A 103 33.33 -10.57 8.48
N SER A 104 34.14 -9.54 8.21
CA SER A 104 34.04 -8.25 8.90
C SER A 104 33.61 -7.08 8.04
N THR A 105 33.68 -7.18 6.71
CA THR A 105 33.35 -6.06 5.83
C THR A 105 32.47 -6.53 4.66
N ASN A 106 31.34 -5.88 4.50
CA ASN A 106 30.41 -6.09 3.39
C ASN A 106 30.11 -4.74 2.73
N VAL A 107 30.31 -4.65 1.42
CA VAL A 107 29.97 -3.49 0.61
C VAL A 107 29.08 -3.97 -0.51
N SER A 108 27.92 -3.38 -0.68
CA SER A 108 27.03 -3.67 -1.79
C SER A 108 26.63 -2.39 -2.52
N THR A 109 26.57 -2.49 -3.83
CA THR A 109 26.08 -1.44 -4.73
C THR A 109 24.99 -2.04 -5.60
N THR A 110 23.86 -1.37 -5.66
CA THR A 110 22.76 -1.70 -6.55
C THR A 110 22.49 -0.53 -7.46
N VAL A 111 22.44 -0.78 -8.76
CA VAL A 111 22.01 0.19 -9.77
C VAL A 111 20.72 -0.34 -10.38
N ARG A 112 19.69 0.52 -10.42
CA ARG A 112 18.40 0.21 -11.04
C ARG A 112 18.06 1.25 -12.08
N PHE A 113 17.46 0.78 -13.16
CA PHE A 113 16.88 1.61 -14.19
C PHE A 113 15.49 1.06 -14.50
N GLY A 114 14.50 1.94 -14.56
CA GLY A 114 13.13 1.58 -14.86
C GLY A 114 12.52 2.55 -15.85
N ARG A 115 11.78 2.01 -16.81
CA ARG A 115 10.92 2.77 -17.71
C ARG A 115 9.56 2.13 -17.73
N SER A 116 8.52 2.93 -17.48
CA SER A 116 7.15 2.45 -17.59
C SER A 116 6.28 3.36 -18.44
N ARG A 117 5.30 2.75 -19.10
CA ARG A 117 4.19 3.44 -19.76
C ARG A 117 2.92 2.69 -19.40
N GLN A 118 2.02 3.38 -18.72
CA GLN A 118 0.78 2.83 -18.25
C GLN A 118 -0.39 3.60 -18.83
N SER A 119 -1.36 2.87 -19.38
CA SER A 119 -2.64 3.42 -19.81
C SER A 119 -3.72 2.83 -18.92
N SER A 120 -4.57 3.63 -18.32
CA SER A 120 -5.70 3.16 -17.52
C SER A 120 -6.99 3.76 -18.01
N THR A 121 -8.03 2.93 -18.04
CA THR A 121 -9.39 3.33 -18.30
C THR A 121 -10.24 2.72 -17.19
N GLY A 122 -11.00 3.53 -16.50
CA GLY A 122 -11.87 3.09 -15.43
C GLY A 122 -13.16 3.91 -15.42
N SER A 123 -14.23 3.28 -14.95
CA SER A 123 -15.48 3.98 -14.65
C SER A 123 -15.86 3.69 -13.21
N SER A 124 -16.47 4.67 -12.55
CA SER A 124 -17.02 4.52 -11.22
C SER A 124 -18.41 5.13 -11.16
N GLN A 125 -19.25 4.48 -10.40
CA GLN A 125 -20.57 4.99 -10.02
C GLN A 125 -20.59 5.12 -8.52
N THR A 126 -20.88 6.33 -8.02
CA THR A 126 -21.02 6.66 -6.61
C THR A 126 -22.47 6.95 -6.31
N GLU A 127 -23.03 6.28 -5.34
CA GLU A 127 -24.38 6.51 -4.82
C GLU A 127 -24.24 7.02 -3.39
N TYR A 128 -24.67 8.26 -3.15
CA TYR A 128 -24.63 8.88 -1.83
C TYR A 128 -25.88 8.50 -1.04
N PHE A 129 -25.73 8.31 0.25
CA PHE A 129 -26.87 8.08 1.12
C PHE A 129 -27.73 9.33 1.24
N PRO A 130 -29.08 9.22 1.24
CA PRO A 130 -29.97 10.35 1.38
C PRO A 130 -29.67 11.19 2.61
N THR A 131 -29.79 12.49 2.49
CA THR A 131 -29.65 13.46 3.58
C THR A 131 -30.88 14.37 3.61
N GLU A 132 -30.90 15.37 4.50
CA GLU A 132 -31.94 16.39 4.47
C GLU A 132 -31.82 17.31 3.23
N ALA A 133 -30.60 17.42 2.68
CA ALA A 133 -30.30 18.29 1.55
C ALA A 133 -30.68 17.68 0.18
N TYR A 134 -30.79 16.37 0.06
CA TYR A 134 -31.14 15.65 -1.17
C TYR A 134 -31.71 14.26 -0.87
N ALA A 135 -32.68 13.84 -1.66
CA ALA A 135 -33.23 12.49 -1.61
C ALA A 135 -32.41 11.52 -2.48
N LEU A 136 -31.86 12.01 -3.59
CA LEU A 136 -31.04 11.23 -4.51
C LEU A 136 -29.79 12.02 -4.92
N ARG A 137 -28.60 11.42 -4.74
CA ARG A 137 -27.36 11.95 -5.30
C ARG A 137 -26.51 10.81 -5.86
N ASN A 138 -26.30 10.84 -7.16
CA ASN A 138 -25.47 9.88 -7.86
C ASN A 138 -24.40 10.58 -8.69
N GLU A 139 -23.24 9.97 -8.78
CA GLU A 139 -22.13 10.44 -9.60
C GLU A 139 -21.60 9.29 -10.45
N GLU A 140 -21.52 9.50 -11.75
CA GLU A 140 -20.85 8.60 -12.69
C GLU A 140 -19.59 9.27 -13.20
N SER A 141 -18.47 8.60 -13.08
CA SER A 141 -17.17 9.09 -13.52
C SER A 141 -16.51 8.08 -14.46
N ARG A 142 -15.98 8.58 -15.57
CA ARG A 142 -15.13 7.82 -16.47
C ARG A 142 -13.79 8.52 -16.58
N ASN A 143 -12.73 7.79 -16.27
CA ASN A 143 -11.38 8.29 -16.24
C ASN A 143 -10.51 7.51 -17.23
N GLU A 144 -9.75 8.24 -18.02
CA GLU A 144 -8.74 7.70 -18.92
C GLU A 144 -7.42 8.39 -18.60
N SER A 145 -6.35 7.65 -18.41
CA SER A 145 -5.05 8.24 -18.19
C SER A 145 -3.94 7.50 -18.92
N LEU A 146 -2.92 8.24 -19.33
CA LEU A 146 -1.68 7.73 -19.88
C LEU A 146 -0.54 8.30 -19.06
N SER A 147 0.14 7.45 -18.32
CA SER A 147 1.33 7.81 -17.54
C SER A 147 2.58 7.22 -18.16
N LYS A 148 3.64 8.00 -18.21
CA LYS A 148 4.98 7.57 -18.59
C LYS A 148 5.92 7.91 -17.45
N SER A 149 6.84 7.02 -17.13
CA SER A 149 7.88 7.31 -16.13
C SER A 149 9.22 6.73 -16.55
N LEU A 150 10.27 7.42 -16.14
CA LEU A 150 11.66 7.00 -16.24
C LEU A 150 12.27 7.16 -14.85
N SER A 151 12.89 6.11 -14.33
CA SER A 151 13.55 6.14 -13.03
C SER A 151 14.97 5.59 -13.13
N ALA A 152 15.87 6.19 -12.38
CA ALA A 152 17.22 5.68 -12.16
C ALA A 152 17.54 5.76 -10.67
N GLU A 153 18.10 4.69 -10.11
CA GLU A 153 18.50 4.62 -8.71
C GLU A 153 19.87 3.99 -8.55
N ILE A 154 20.68 4.58 -7.68
CA ILE A 154 21.94 4.01 -7.23
C ILE A 154 21.88 3.92 -5.70
N SER A 155 22.03 2.72 -5.17
CA SER A 155 22.06 2.46 -3.73
C SER A 155 23.39 1.83 -3.34
N ASN A 156 24.03 2.38 -2.31
CA ASN A 156 25.25 1.82 -1.73
C ASN A 156 25.03 1.49 -0.27
N TYR A 157 25.53 0.35 0.14
CA TYR A 157 25.51 -0.09 1.52
C TYR A 157 26.90 -0.58 1.93
N VAL A 158 27.40 -0.05 3.04
CA VAL A 158 28.65 -0.45 3.65
C VAL A 158 28.38 -0.91 5.07
N ASN A 159 28.88 -2.07 5.44
CA ASN A 159 28.79 -2.60 6.79
C ASN A 159 30.16 -3.15 7.20
N ILE A 160 30.71 -2.62 8.29
CA ILE A 160 31.99 -3.01 8.85
C ILE A 160 31.76 -3.50 10.27
N GLN A 161 32.02 -4.77 10.50
CA GLN A 161 31.90 -5.39 11.82
C GLN A 161 33.29 -5.68 12.39
N ARG A 162 33.58 -5.18 13.57
CA ARG A 162 34.86 -5.48 14.29
C ARG A 162 34.58 -5.79 15.76
N LYS A 163 34.84 -7.05 16.17
CA LYS A 163 34.64 -7.51 17.54
C LYS A 163 33.34 -7.04 18.20
N LYS A 164 33.37 -5.90 18.87
CA LYS A 164 32.25 -5.34 19.66
C LYS A 164 31.59 -4.14 18.98
N LYS A 165 32.04 -3.75 17.77
CA LYS A 165 31.59 -2.56 17.07
C LYS A 165 31.05 -2.89 15.67
N VAL A 166 29.96 -2.27 15.29
CA VAL A 166 29.40 -2.30 13.94
C VAL A 166 29.25 -0.87 13.47
N PHE A 167 29.78 -0.59 12.30
CA PHE A 167 29.58 0.66 11.58
C PHE A 167 28.93 0.35 10.25
N GLY A 168 27.93 1.11 9.86
CA GLY A 168 27.34 1.00 8.56
C GLY A 168 26.92 2.34 7.99
N ALA A 169 26.91 2.40 6.67
CA ALA A 169 26.41 3.54 5.91
C ALA A 169 25.58 3.04 4.73
N MET A 170 24.49 3.72 4.47
CA MET A 170 23.64 3.50 3.32
C MET A 170 23.39 4.83 2.62
N THR A 171 23.58 4.85 1.31
CA THR A 171 23.25 6.01 0.48
C THR A 171 22.37 5.55 -0.67
N THR A 172 21.34 6.33 -0.98
CA THR A 172 20.48 6.08 -2.14
C THR A 172 20.29 7.40 -2.87
N PHE A 173 20.58 7.40 -4.16
CA PHE A 173 20.28 8.51 -5.05
C PHE A 173 19.31 8.01 -6.11
N SER A 174 18.22 8.73 -6.33
CA SER A 174 17.25 8.41 -7.37
C SER A 174 16.78 9.66 -8.11
N ILE A 175 16.48 9.46 -9.39
CA ILE A 175 15.82 10.44 -10.26
C ILE A 175 14.60 9.76 -10.85
N ASP A 176 13.46 10.44 -10.77
CA ASP A 176 12.19 10.00 -11.35
C ASP A 176 11.62 11.12 -12.21
N ASP A 177 11.54 10.89 -13.52
CA ASP A 177 10.83 11.73 -14.47
C ASP A 177 9.51 11.09 -14.86
N GLY A 178 8.44 11.86 -14.91
CA GLY A 178 7.14 11.33 -15.28
C GLY A 178 6.25 12.33 -15.99
N SER A 179 5.45 11.85 -16.91
CA SER A 179 4.37 12.60 -17.54
C SER A 179 3.05 11.86 -17.42
N THR A 180 1.97 12.60 -17.22
CA THR A 180 0.62 12.04 -17.15
C THR A 180 -0.32 12.88 -17.97
N LEU A 181 -1.04 12.22 -18.89
CA LEU A 181 -2.17 12.78 -19.61
C LEU A 181 -3.44 12.18 -19.02
N GLY A 182 -4.39 12.98 -18.62
CA GLY A 182 -5.64 12.54 -18.03
C GLY A 182 -6.84 13.14 -18.76
N HIS A 183 -7.87 12.32 -18.94
CA HIS A 183 -9.19 12.73 -19.36
C HIS A 183 -10.21 12.14 -18.38
N SER A 184 -11.02 13.00 -17.78
CA SER A 184 -12.09 12.59 -16.87
C SER A 184 -13.40 13.21 -17.30
N ARG A 185 -14.45 12.41 -17.30
CA ARG A 185 -15.81 12.84 -17.54
C ARG A 185 -16.65 12.41 -16.36
N THR A 186 -17.24 13.40 -15.69
CA THR A 186 -18.09 13.16 -14.53
C THR A 186 -19.50 13.68 -14.84
N GLN A 187 -20.49 12.85 -14.57
CA GLN A 187 -21.90 13.23 -14.60
C GLN A 187 -22.45 13.08 -13.20
N GLN A 188 -22.90 14.16 -12.61
CA GLN A 188 -23.54 14.20 -11.31
C GLN A 188 -25.05 14.41 -11.48
N ARG A 189 -25.83 13.70 -10.69
CA ARG A 189 -27.28 13.90 -10.56
C ARG A 189 -27.59 14.16 -9.10
N ILE A 190 -28.29 15.28 -8.84
CA ILE A 190 -28.84 15.61 -7.52
C ILE A 190 -30.35 15.81 -7.76
N ASP A 191 -31.14 14.88 -7.19
CA ASP A 191 -32.58 14.78 -7.45
C ASP A 191 -32.88 14.78 -8.96
N ASP A 192 -33.50 15.81 -9.51
CA ASP A 192 -33.84 15.93 -10.94
C ASP A 192 -32.77 16.67 -11.76
N GLU A 193 -31.81 17.31 -11.13
CA GLU A 193 -30.79 18.09 -11.82
C GLU A 193 -29.57 17.25 -12.22
N LYS A 194 -29.10 17.48 -13.45
CA LYS A 194 -27.92 16.81 -14.00
C LYS A 194 -26.83 17.81 -14.36
N THR A 195 -25.66 17.59 -13.87
CA THR A 195 -24.43 18.35 -14.18
C THR A 195 -23.40 17.44 -14.83
N ARG A 196 -22.74 17.93 -15.87
CA ARG A 196 -21.70 17.20 -16.58
C ARG A 196 -20.39 18.01 -16.59
N THR A 197 -19.33 17.42 -16.18
CA THR A 197 -17.98 18.02 -16.20
C THR A 197 -17.04 17.15 -17.02
N ASN A 198 -16.27 17.78 -17.92
CA ASN A 198 -15.16 17.14 -18.60
C ASN A 198 -13.86 17.82 -18.16
N LEU A 199 -12.90 17.03 -17.76
CA LEU A 199 -11.59 17.46 -17.32
C LEU A 199 -10.52 16.86 -18.22
N ASN A 200 -9.69 17.71 -18.82
CA ASN A 200 -8.47 17.32 -19.50
C ASN A 200 -7.29 17.86 -18.71
N SER A 201 -6.32 17.02 -18.43
CA SER A 201 -5.12 17.42 -17.70
C SER A 201 -3.85 16.84 -18.32
N ASN A 202 -2.80 17.63 -18.28
CA ASN A 202 -1.43 17.18 -18.55
C ASN A 202 -0.56 17.59 -17.37
N SER A 203 0.34 16.74 -16.95
CA SER A 203 1.26 17.05 -15.86
C SER A 203 2.58 16.34 -16.11
N ASP A 204 3.65 17.11 -16.12
CA ASP A 204 5.03 16.64 -16.14
C ASP A 204 5.62 16.86 -14.76
N ARG A 205 6.40 15.90 -14.28
CA ARG A 205 7.05 15.96 -12.96
C ARG A 205 8.47 15.42 -13.03
N ARG A 206 9.36 16.06 -12.28
CA ARG A 206 10.69 15.54 -12.00
C ARG A 206 10.93 15.52 -10.51
N ASN A 207 11.41 14.41 -10.00
CA ASN A 207 11.78 14.27 -8.60
C ASN A 207 13.21 13.76 -8.51
N ILE A 208 14.03 14.41 -7.70
CA ILE A 208 15.35 13.93 -7.33
C ILE A 208 15.30 13.58 -5.85
N ARG A 209 15.95 12.50 -5.46
CA ARG A 209 16.00 12.09 -4.05
C ARG A 209 17.38 11.61 -3.68
N LEU A 210 17.93 12.17 -2.63
CA LEU A 210 19.14 11.69 -1.98
C LEU A 210 18.80 11.30 -0.54
N ASN A 211 19.10 10.06 -0.16
CA ASN A 211 18.99 9.59 1.22
C ASN A 211 20.36 9.13 1.68
N VAL A 212 20.72 9.49 2.89
CA VAL A 212 21.94 9.07 3.57
C VAL A 212 21.57 8.58 4.95
N ASN A 213 22.07 7.42 5.33
CA ASN A 213 21.87 6.86 6.66
C ASN A 213 23.20 6.29 7.15
N ILE A 214 23.66 6.72 8.31
CA ILE A 214 24.91 6.25 8.95
C ILE A 214 24.55 5.74 10.33
N PHE A 215 24.93 4.51 10.63
CA PHE A 215 24.66 3.92 11.92
C PHE A 215 25.93 3.35 12.55
N PHE A 216 25.96 3.45 13.85
CA PHE A 216 27.02 2.90 14.68
C PHE A 216 26.40 2.16 15.86
N HIS A 217 26.90 0.98 16.12
CA HIS A 217 26.50 0.16 17.25
C HIS A 217 27.74 -0.35 17.96
N SER A 218 27.82 -0.18 19.27
CA SER A 218 28.97 -0.59 20.06
C SER A 218 28.55 -1.25 21.38
N LYS A 219 29.09 -2.42 21.63
CA LYS A 219 29.06 -3.05 22.95
C LYS A 219 30.15 -2.44 23.80
N ILE A 220 29.80 -1.44 24.63
CA ILE A 220 30.75 -0.70 25.50
C ILE A 220 31.28 -1.62 26.59
N SER A 221 30.37 -2.41 27.18
CA SER A 221 30.71 -3.41 28.20
C SER A 221 29.87 -4.68 28.01
N GLU A 222 30.06 -5.69 28.83
CA GLU A 222 29.22 -6.90 28.81
C GLU A 222 27.73 -6.59 29.11
N ARG A 223 27.50 -5.47 29.79
CA ARG A 223 26.15 -5.04 30.21
C ARG A 223 25.59 -3.87 29.37
N SER A 224 26.47 -3.10 28.70
CA SER A 224 26.08 -1.84 28.06
C SER A 224 26.29 -1.87 26.56
N THR A 225 25.28 -1.41 25.84
CA THR A 225 25.31 -1.23 24.38
C THR A 225 24.85 0.16 24.02
N LEU A 226 25.61 0.84 23.17
CA LEU A 226 25.28 2.16 22.60
C LEU A 226 24.99 1.99 21.12
N SER A 227 23.97 2.65 20.64
CA SER A 227 23.65 2.78 19.23
C SER A 227 23.48 4.25 18.88
N PHE A 228 23.98 4.61 17.73
CA PHE A 228 23.84 5.96 17.19
C PHE A 228 23.50 5.84 15.71
N ASN A 229 22.53 6.63 15.25
CA ASN A 229 22.12 6.69 13.86
C ASN A 229 21.91 8.14 13.45
N VAL A 230 22.40 8.50 12.27
CA VAL A 230 22.14 9.78 11.64
C VAL A 230 21.57 9.52 10.25
N SER A 231 20.51 10.21 9.93
CA SER A 231 19.87 10.14 8.62
C SER A 231 19.69 11.53 8.02
N GLY A 232 19.85 11.63 6.72
CA GLY A 232 19.58 12.82 5.94
C GLY A 232 18.81 12.46 4.67
N LYS A 233 17.86 13.31 4.30
CA LYS A 233 17.11 13.19 3.05
C LYS A 233 17.01 14.56 2.41
N TYR A 234 17.21 14.60 1.11
CA TYR A 234 16.95 15.76 0.28
C TYR A 234 16.14 15.34 -0.94
N ALA A 235 15.03 16.02 -1.19
CA ALA A 235 14.08 15.66 -2.22
C ALA A 235 13.43 16.89 -2.85
N PRO A 236 14.12 17.54 -3.83
CA PRO A 236 13.50 18.55 -4.68
C PRO A 236 12.60 17.89 -5.73
N GLY A 237 11.57 18.58 -6.14
CA GLY A 237 10.66 18.14 -7.18
C GLY A 237 10.04 19.33 -7.90
N ASP A 238 9.90 19.19 -9.21
CA ASP A 238 9.24 20.17 -10.09
C ASP A 238 8.02 19.52 -10.73
N ARG A 239 6.99 20.31 -10.92
CA ARG A 239 5.76 19.89 -11.58
C ARG A 239 5.23 21.02 -12.44
N ASP A 240 5.03 20.77 -13.73
CA ASP A 240 4.33 21.67 -14.66
C ASP A 240 3.13 20.93 -15.25
N GLY A 241 2.03 21.63 -15.50
CA GLY A 241 0.87 21.01 -16.08
C GLY A 241 -0.23 21.98 -16.51
N TRP A 242 -1.05 21.50 -17.43
CA TRP A 242 -2.26 22.18 -17.90
C TRP A 242 -3.51 21.44 -17.44
N ARG A 243 -4.52 22.19 -17.15
CA ARG A 243 -5.85 21.71 -16.85
C ARG A 243 -6.90 22.53 -17.59
N VAL A 244 -7.81 21.84 -18.25
CA VAL A 244 -8.97 22.43 -18.91
C VAL A 244 -10.23 21.72 -18.42
N ASP A 245 -11.10 22.46 -17.74
CA ASP A 245 -12.39 21.99 -17.27
C ASP A 245 -13.51 22.66 -18.08
N THR A 246 -14.52 21.87 -18.46
CA THR A 246 -15.76 22.37 -19.06
C THR A 246 -16.94 21.72 -18.34
N THR A 247 -17.85 22.56 -17.83
CA THR A 247 -19.10 22.12 -17.19
C THR A 247 -20.28 22.49 -18.05
N ALA A 248 -21.05 21.49 -18.49
CA ALA A 248 -22.12 21.69 -19.50
C ALA A 248 -23.43 22.25 -18.94
N SER A 249 -23.69 22.12 -17.63
CA SER A 249 -24.93 22.62 -17.00
C SER A 249 -24.93 24.11 -16.72
N THR A 250 -23.77 24.77 -16.74
CA THR A 250 -23.63 26.21 -16.54
C THR A 250 -22.87 26.78 -17.72
N PRO A 251 -23.55 27.39 -18.72
CA PRO A 251 -22.88 28.06 -19.83
C PRO A 251 -21.90 29.10 -19.29
N GLY A 252 -20.63 28.96 -19.62
CA GLY A 252 -19.57 29.86 -19.18
C GLY A 252 -18.67 29.37 -18.07
N LEU A 253 -18.91 28.21 -17.43
CA LEU A 253 -17.95 27.63 -16.51
C LEU A 253 -16.91 26.79 -17.29
N GLN A 254 -15.94 27.47 -17.82
CA GLN A 254 -14.73 26.87 -18.35
C GLN A 254 -13.57 27.29 -17.45
N VAL A 255 -12.62 26.42 -17.23
CA VAL A 255 -11.39 26.71 -16.50
C VAL A 255 -10.23 26.25 -17.37
N LYS A 256 -9.28 27.16 -17.64
CA LYS A 256 -8.05 26.84 -18.34
C LYS A 256 -6.88 27.31 -17.50
N LEU A 257 -6.34 26.40 -16.70
CA LEU A 257 -5.26 26.69 -15.77
C LEU A 257 -3.97 26.06 -16.21
N ARG A 258 -2.88 26.82 -16.12
CA ARG A 258 -1.53 26.29 -16.08
C ARG A 258 -1.06 26.29 -14.64
N ASN A 259 -0.58 25.15 -14.17
CA ASN A 259 0.00 24.98 -12.85
C ASN A 259 1.49 24.75 -12.98
N ASP A 260 2.27 25.64 -12.40
CA ASP A 260 3.72 25.53 -12.26
C ASP A 260 4.05 25.39 -10.76
N GLY A 261 4.65 24.28 -10.38
CA GLY A 261 4.88 23.95 -8.98
C GLY A 261 6.30 23.47 -8.71
N ASP A 262 6.92 24.00 -7.68
CA ASP A 262 8.19 23.51 -7.15
C ASP A 262 8.05 23.07 -5.70
N SER A 263 8.79 22.03 -5.34
CA SER A 263 8.87 21.55 -3.96
C SER A 263 10.30 21.25 -3.56
N HIS A 264 10.68 21.67 -2.36
CA HIS A 264 11.97 21.37 -1.77
C HIS A 264 11.75 20.78 -0.39
N ASN A 265 12.11 19.51 -0.23
CA ASN A 265 11.98 18.82 1.02
C ASN A 265 13.35 18.34 1.49
N TYR A 266 13.71 18.63 2.72
CA TYR A 266 14.84 18.00 3.36
C TYR A 266 14.49 17.57 4.77
N SER A 267 15.09 16.46 5.20
CA SER A 267 14.99 16.01 6.59
C SER A 267 16.36 15.62 7.10
N PHE A 268 16.56 15.88 8.38
CA PHE A 268 17.71 15.43 9.14
C PHE A 268 17.21 14.73 10.40
N GLY A 269 17.75 13.56 10.72
CA GLY A 269 17.41 12.81 11.91
C GLY A 269 18.64 12.31 12.63
N ALA A 270 18.59 12.28 13.95
CA ALA A 270 19.59 11.67 14.80
C ALA A 270 18.90 10.83 15.89
N ASN A 271 19.38 9.61 16.07
CA ASN A 271 18.92 8.69 17.11
C ASN A 271 20.08 8.27 17.98
N LEU A 272 19.92 8.38 19.29
CA LEU A 272 20.85 7.86 20.29
C LEU A 272 20.12 6.84 21.15
N GLY A 273 20.58 5.59 21.15
CA GLY A 273 20.01 4.51 21.94
C GLY A 273 21.04 3.93 22.92
N TYR A 274 20.60 3.72 24.14
CA TYR A 274 21.38 3.08 25.17
C TYR A 274 20.61 1.91 25.78
N ARG A 275 21.26 0.76 25.87
CA ARG A 275 20.73 -0.43 26.52
C ARG A 275 21.64 -0.87 27.64
N TYR A 276 21.07 -1.08 28.83
CA TYR A 276 21.75 -1.61 29.98
C TYR A 276 21.10 -2.90 30.48
N LYS A 277 21.89 -3.97 30.62
CA LYS A 277 21.43 -5.27 31.16
C LYS A 277 21.38 -5.24 32.68
N LEU A 278 20.23 -5.48 33.26
CA LEU A 278 19.99 -5.68 34.68
C LEU A 278 20.10 -7.18 34.99
N GLY A 279 21.36 -7.65 35.13
CA GLY A 279 21.63 -9.06 35.33
C GLY A 279 21.34 -9.93 34.09
N LYS A 280 20.92 -11.19 34.31
CA LYS A 280 20.67 -12.16 33.24
C LYS A 280 19.24 -12.04 32.61
N LYS A 281 18.30 -11.44 33.30
CA LYS A 281 16.86 -11.50 32.97
C LYS A 281 16.26 -10.15 32.59
N GLY A 282 16.90 -9.05 32.98
CA GLY A 282 16.36 -7.71 32.76
C GLY A 282 17.22 -6.85 31.86
N SER A 283 16.61 -5.84 31.23
CA SER A 283 17.32 -4.73 30.60
C SER A 283 16.47 -3.47 30.59
N VAL A 284 17.13 -2.32 30.75
CA VAL A 284 16.56 -1.00 30.51
C VAL A 284 17.08 -0.51 29.16
N ASN A 285 16.18 0.03 28.36
CA ASN A 285 16.55 0.71 27.13
C ASN A 285 16.05 2.15 27.22
N ALA A 286 16.87 3.09 26.79
CA ALA A 286 16.52 4.47 26.60
C ALA A 286 16.92 4.89 25.19
N SER A 287 16.09 5.60 24.49
CA SER A 287 16.40 6.16 23.18
C SER A 287 15.88 7.57 23.06
N TYR A 288 16.69 8.43 22.48
CA TYR A 288 16.31 9.79 22.12
C TYR A 288 16.41 9.94 20.60
N ASN A 289 15.33 10.40 20.00
CA ASN A 289 15.27 10.71 18.57
C ASN A 289 15.03 12.22 18.42
N PHE A 290 15.81 12.83 17.57
CA PHE A 290 15.63 14.16 17.05
C PHE A 290 15.40 14.08 15.55
N SER A 291 14.40 14.78 15.02
CA SER A 291 14.32 15.05 13.58
C SER A 291 13.92 16.50 13.31
N ARG A 292 14.41 17.00 12.20
CA ARG A 292 13.96 18.22 11.57
C ARG A 292 13.51 17.90 10.17
N ASP A 293 12.26 18.21 9.85
CA ASP A 293 11.66 18.03 8.55
C ASP A 293 11.23 19.39 8.01
N TYR A 294 11.88 19.82 6.93
CA TYR A 294 11.55 21.06 6.23
C TYR A 294 10.91 20.74 4.90
N ALA A 295 9.79 21.38 4.61
CA ALA A 295 9.10 21.30 3.35
C ALA A 295 8.78 22.72 2.85
N ARG A 296 9.14 23.01 1.62
CA ARG A 296 8.68 24.17 0.86
C ARG A 296 7.84 23.67 -0.31
N SER A 297 6.68 24.28 -0.52
CA SER A 297 5.85 24.01 -1.67
C SER A 297 5.34 25.33 -2.25
N LYS A 298 5.48 25.47 -3.55
CA LYS A 298 4.97 26.60 -4.31
C LYS A 298 4.19 26.05 -5.48
N GLN A 299 3.03 26.62 -5.73
CA GLN A 299 2.24 26.40 -6.94
C GLN A 299 1.76 27.76 -7.43
N LEU A 300 2.01 28.03 -8.69
CA LEU A 300 1.45 29.17 -9.40
C LEU A 300 0.42 28.65 -10.41
N ALA A 301 -0.84 28.98 -10.20
CA ALA A 301 -1.92 28.73 -11.13
C ALA A 301 -2.19 30.01 -11.93
N VAL A 302 -2.20 29.89 -13.27
CA VAL A 302 -2.47 31.00 -14.17
C VAL A 302 -3.72 30.68 -14.97
N ASP A 303 -4.73 31.54 -14.87
CA ASP A 303 -5.96 31.45 -15.64
C ASP A 303 -5.81 32.15 -16.99
N PHE A 304 -6.02 31.41 -18.09
CA PHE A 304 -5.98 31.90 -19.45
C PHE A 304 -7.37 32.05 -20.08
N LEU A 305 -8.41 31.85 -19.29
CA LEU A 305 -9.77 32.04 -19.77
C LEU A 305 -10.23 33.48 -19.60
N SER A 306 -9.90 34.07 -18.43
CA SER A 306 -10.24 35.46 -18.10
C SER A 306 -9.41 36.47 -18.90
N ASP A 307 -8.16 36.11 -19.25
CA ASP A 307 -7.25 36.91 -20.06
C ASP A 307 -6.33 35.99 -20.87
N PRO A 308 -6.23 36.15 -22.20
CA PRO A 308 -5.29 35.40 -23.05
C PRO A 308 -3.81 35.53 -22.66
N GLN A 309 -3.43 36.62 -21.98
CA GLN A 309 -2.08 36.82 -21.46
C GLN A 309 -1.86 36.05 -20.14
N GLY A 310 -2.92 35.60 -19.50
CA GLY A 310 -2.91 34.84 -18.26
C GLY A 310 -2.95 35.75 -17.01
N VAL A 311 -3.88 35.51 -16.14
CA VAL A 311 -4.00 36.15 -14.83
C VAL A 311 -3.72 35.12 -13.73
N VAL A 312 -2.98 35.54 -12.71
CA VAL A 312 -2.71 34.66 -11.56
C VAL A 312 -4.01 34.35 -10.83
N ASP A 313 -4.36 33.08 -10.77
CA ASP A 313 -5.44 32.58 -9.96
C ASP A 313 -4.98 32.51 -8.48
N THR A 314 -5.37 33.47 -7.70
CA THR A 314 -4.97 33.61 -6.29
C THR A 314 -5.54 32.49 -5.42
N VAL A 315 -6.69 31.93 -5.78
CA VAL A 315 -7.33 30.83 -5.02
C VAL A 315 -6.58 29.51 -5.20
N ASN A 316 -6.10 29.25 -6.42
CA ASN A 316 -5.41 28.01 -6.75
C ASN A 316 -3.87 28.11 -6.69
N SER A 317 -3.35 29.29 -6.36
CA SER A 317 -1.92 29.54 -6.15
C SER A 317 -1.58 29.54 -4.68
N TYR A 318 -0.43 28.97 -4.34
CA TYR A 318 0.06 28.99 -2.97
C TYR A 318 1.59 28.98 -2.88
N HIS A 319 2.10 29.56 -1.81
CA HIS A 319 3.51 29.41 -1.44
C HIS A 319 3.60 29.30 0.08
N TYR A 320 4.01 28.13 0.56
CA TYR A 320 4.21 27.89 1.97
C TYR A 320 5.51 27.15 2.27
N THR A 321 5.98 27.35 3.49
CA THR A 321 7.06 26.55 4.08
C THR A 321 6.58 25.94 5.38
N THR A 322 7.03 24.75 5.68
CA THR A 322 6.78 24.09 6.97
C THR A 322 8.10 23.59 7.52
N ASP A 323 8.40 23.94 8.75
CA ASP A 323 9.56 23.48 9.50
C ASP A 323 9.05 22.73 10.74
N THR A 324 9.38 21.46 10.85
CA THR A 324 8.91 20.59 11.94
C THR A 324 10.10 20.03 12.68
N TYR A 325 10.20 20.33 13.96
CA TYR A 325 11.14 19.71 14.87
C TYR A 325 10.41 18.65 15.69
N THR A 326 10.98 17.46 15.74
CA THR A 326 10.43 16.37 16.54
C THR A 326 11.48 15.90 17.54
N HIS A 327 11.12 15.89 18.81
CA HIS A 327 11.91 15.33 19.89
C HIS A 327 11.15 14.17 20.50
N SER A 328 11.75 13.00 20.54
CA SER A 328 11.13 11.80 21.12
C SER A 328 12.09 11.13 22.08
N LEU A 329 11.68 11.01 23.32
CA LEU A 329 12.37 10.22 24.35
C LEU A 329 11.52 8.98 24.64
N GLN A 330 12.12 7.81 24.54
CA GLN A 330 11.47 6.55 24.87
C GLN A 330 12.33 5.76 25.84
N THR A 331 11.71 5.28 26.90
CA THR A 331 12.34 4.38 27.88
C THR A 331 11.52 3.11 27.99
N SER A 332 12.19 1.97 28.17
CA SER A 332 11.52 0.70 28.40
C SER A 332 12.31 -0.22 29.32
N LEU A 333 11.58 -0.88 30.19
CA LEU A 333 12.05 -1.98 31.02
C LEU A 333 11.63 -3.29 30.36
N GLN A 334 12.58 -4.18 30.14
CA GLN A 334 12.34 -5.52 29.62
C GLN A 334 12.77 -6.56 30.66
N TYR A 335 11.92 -7.53 30.86
CA TYR A 335 12.20 -8.68 31.72
C TYR A 335 11.90 -9.97 30.98
N ARG A 336 12.84 -10.90 31.00
CA ARG A 336 12.67 -12.23 30.39
C ARG A 336 13.18 -13.30 31.33
N SER A 337 12.32 -14.21 31.72
CA SER A 337 12.67 -15.35 32.56
C SER A 337 11.86 -16.58 32.15
N GLY A 338 12.56 -17.61 31.67
CA GLY A 338 11.90 -18.80 31.16
C GLY A 338 10.89 -18.48 30.07
N ASP A 339 9.63 -18.76 30.35
CA ASP A 339 8.50 -18.62 29.42
C ASP A 339 7.82 -17.25 29.50
N VAL A 340 8.31 -16.36 30.34
CA VAL A 340 7.71 -15.04 30.56
C VAL A 340 8.60 -13.97 29.96
N TRP A 341 8.00 -13.12 29.10
CA TRP A 341 8.60 -11.90 28.61
C TRP A 341 7.66 -10.72 28.83
N ILE A 342 8.13 -9.73 29.56
CA ILE A 342 7.42 -8.49 29.86
C ILE A 342 8.25 -7.32 29.35
N MET A 343 7.59 -6.36 28.72
CA MET A 343 8.14 -5.06 28.40
C MET A 343 7.13 -3.98 28.81
N ALA A 344 7.59 -3.03 29.58
CA ALA A 344 6.83 -1.81 29.89
C ALA A 344 7.67 -0.62 29.47
N GLY A 345 7.09 0.29 28.72
CA GLY A 345 7.76 1.47 28.19
C GLY A 345 6.89 2.71 28.33
N LEU A 346 7.55 3.84 28.48
CA LEU A 346 6.94 5.15 28.40
C LEU A 346 7.78 6.02 27.47
N GLY A 347 7.13 6.58 26.47
CA GLY A 347 7.70 7.57 25.58
C GLY A 347 7.01 8.91 25.72
N GLY A 348 7.70 9.97 25.33
CA GLY A 348 7.17 11.30 25.13
C GLY A 348 7.64 11.84 23.78
N VAL A 349 6.73 12.43 23.01
CA VAL A 349 7.04 13.09 21.75
C VAL A 349 6.59 14.53 21.80
N LEU A 350 7.50 15.42 21.44
CA LEU A 350 7.25 16.85 21.28
C LEU A 350 7.40 17.21 19.81
N TYR A 351 6.37 17.80 19.23
CA TYR A 351 6.37 18.35 17.87
C TYR A 351 6.32 19.87 17.97
N ASP A 352 7.31 20.54 17.41
CA ASP A 352 7.31 21.99 17.18
C ASP A 352 7.18 22.23 15.67
N ILE A 353 6.04 22.78 15.26
CA ILE A 353 5.67 22.97 13.86
C ILE A 353 5.53 24.45 13.61
N ALA A 354 6.30 24.98 12.68
CA ALA A 354 6.17 26.32 12.16
C ALA A 354 5.77 26.28 10.68
N ARG A 355 4.51 26.57 10.37
CA ARG A 355 4.04 26.78 9.02
C ARG A 355 3.97 28.26 8.70
N SER A 356 4.55 28.68 7.61
CA SER A 356 4.49 30.05 7.10
C SER A 356 3.92 30.02 5.68
N GLU A 357 2.78 30.65 5.49
CA GLU A 357 2.17 30.90 4.20
C GLU A 357 2.62 32.28 3.72
N ARG A 358 3.06 32.41 2.48
CA ARG A 358 3.55 33.66 1.88
C ARG A 358 2.65 34.17 0.76
N PHE A 359 1.81 33.28 0.23
CA PHE A 359 0.86 33.59 -0.83
C PHE A 359 -0.34 32.62 -0.73
N PRO A 360 -1.61 33.05 -0.93
CA PRO A 360 -2.01 34.41 -1.35
C PRO A 360 -1.93 35.46 -0.22
N LYS A 361 -1.88 35.03 1.04
CA LYS A 361 -1.80 35.88 2.22
C LYS A 361 -0.59 35.49 3.06
N GLU A 362 0.13 36.48 3.61
CA GLU A 362 1.23 36.20 4.52
C GLU A 362 0.66 35.88 5.91
N GLU A 363 0.90 34.64 6.38
CA GLU A 363 0.41 34.17 7.66
C GLU A 363 1.36 33.13 8.26
N ARG A 364 1.49 33.11 9.59
CA ARG A 364 2.34 32.16 10.29
C ARG A 364 1.57 31.42 11.36
N PHE A 365 1.66 30.11 11.36
CA PHE A 365 0.98 29.19 12.28
C PHE A 365 2.00 28.37 13.07
N PRO A 366 2.51 28.86 14.22
CA PRO A 366 3.31 28.04 15.13
C PRO A 366 2.41 27.10 15.92
N ARG A 367 2.83 25.85 16.08
CA ARG A 367 2.12 24.83 16.87
C ARG A 367 3.11 24.00 17.66
N LEU A 368 2.82 23.82 18.94
CA LEU A 368 3.56 22.95 19.83
C LEU A 368 2.62 21.85 20.35
N PHE A 369 3.01 20.60 20.12
CA PHE A 369 2.24 19.45 20.59
C PHE A 369 3.12 18.52 21.41
N PHE A 370 2.60 18.10 22.56
CA PHE A 370 3.25 17.09 23.39
C PHE A 370 2.33 15.89 23.57
N GLN A 371 2.88 14.68 23.50
CA GLN A 371 2.14 13.45 23.66
C GLN A 371 2.92 12.38 24.39
N LEU A 372 2.26 11.65 25.30
CA LEU A 372 2.80 10.48 25.97
C LEU A 372 2.41 9.20 25.22
N ASN A 373 3.37 8.29 25.10
CA ASN A 373 3.22 7.03 24.38
C ASN A 373 3.55 5.85 25.30
N PRO A 374 2.63 5.40 26.15
CA PRO A 374 2.79 4.20 26.94
C PRO A 374 2.78 2.95 26.04
N THR A 375 3.62 1.97 26.39
CA THR A 375 3.70 0.67 25.71
C THR A 375 3.81 -0.43 26.74
N VAL A 376 2.97 -1.45 26.62
CA VAL A 376 3.03 -2.65 27.45
C VAL A 376 3.00 -3.87 26.54
N TYR A 377 3.92 -4.78 26.75
CA TYR A 377 3.92 -6.07 26.09
C TYR A 377 4.12 -7.19 27.12
N LEU A 378 3.30 -8.20 27.02
CA LEU A 378 3.38 -9.42 27.84
C LEU A 378 3.32 -10.65 26.92
N SER A 379 4.24 -11.58 27.11
CA SER A 379 4.14 -12.90 26.48
C SER A 379 4.45 -13.98 27.50
N VAL A 380 3.54 -14.94 27.65
CA VAL A 380 3.66 -16.03 28.60
C VAL A 380 3.45 -17.37 27.88
N GLY A 381 4.36 -18.31 28.10
CA GLY A 381 4.25 -19.66 27.58
C GLY A 381 5.34 -20.05 26.60
N LYS A 382 5.40 -21.34 26.30
CA LYS A 382 6.36 -21.99 25.39
C LYS A 382 5.76 -22.12 23.97
N SER A 383 6.55 -22.73 23.09
CA SER A 383 6.17 -23.02 21.70
C SER A 383 4.82 -23.72 21.53
N ARG A 384 4.45 -24.59 22.51
CA ARG A 384 3.18 -25.32 22.45
C ARG A 384 1.95 -24.48 22.83
N LYS A 385 2.08 -23.62 23.85
CA LYS A 385 1.01 -22.73 24.33
C LYS A 385 1.64 -21.37 24.62
N ARG A 386 1.11 -20.33 23.98
CA ARG A 386 1.58 -18.96 24.19
C ARG A 386 0.38 -18.02 24.30
N PHE A 387 0.39 -17.23 25.33
CA PHE A 387 -0.45 -16.06 25.48
C PHE A 387 0.40 -14.80 25.20
N SER A 388 -0.17 -13.82 24.52
CA SER A 388 0.46 -12.51 24.29
C SER A 388 -0.55 -11.41 24.48
N PHE A 389 -0.11 -10.30 25.06
CA PHE A 389 -0.87 -9.07 25.20
C PHE A 389 0.02 -7.91 24.81
N ASN A 390 -0.53 -6.97 24.06
CA ASN A 390 0.14 -5.73 23.68
C ASN A 390 -0.83 -4.56 23.80
N LEU A 391 -0.36 -3.46 24.38
CA LEU A 391 -1.07 -2.19 24.43
C LEU A 391 -0.07 -1.09 24.10
N ALA A 392 -0.37 -0.24 23.14
CA ALA A 392 0.51 0.84 22.75
C ALA A 392 -0.29 2.06 22.26
N SER A 393 0.26 3.23 22.52
CA SER A 393 -0.26 4.50 22.04
C SER A 393 0.66 5.06 20.96
N PHE A 394 0.07 5.52 19.86
CA PHE A 394 0.77 6.05 18.69
C PHE A 394 0.20 7.41 18.30
N PRO A 395 0.97 8.51 18.48
CA PRO A 395 0.57 9.79 17.94
C PRO A 395 0.66 9.78 16.42
N GLN A 396 -0.33 10.36 15.77
CA GLN A 396 -0.33 10.56 14.33
C GLN A 396 -0.15 12.04 14.02
N MET A 397 0.87 12.32 13.20
CA MET A 397 1.11 13.66 12.73
C MET A 397 -0.05 14.12 11.84
N ILE A 398 -0.51 15.34 12.05
CA ILE A 398 -1.53 15.97 11.20
C ILE A 398 -0.92 16.17 9.80
N PRO A 399 -1.60 15.73 8.72
CA PRO A 399 -1.17 16.08 7.38
C PRO A 399 -1.03 17.60 7.24
N LEU A 400 0.11 18.07 6.76
CA LEU A 400 0.40 19.51 6.75
C LEU A 400 -0.58 20.32 5.88
N ASP A 401 -1.11 19.69 4.83
CA ASP A 401 -2.16 20.28 4.00
C ASP A 401 -3.50 20.44 4.75
N ALA A 402 -3.74 19.62 5.76
CA ALA A 402 -4.91 19.74 6.62
C ALA A 402 -4.88 20.98 7.53
N LEU A 403 -3.70 21.56 7.75
CA LEU A 403 -3.50 22.79 8.52
C LEU A 403 -3.56 24.07 7.65
N ARG A 404 -3.87 23.94 6.36
CA ARG A 404 -3.90 25.05 5.42
C ARG A 404 -5.10 25.96 5.68
N SER A 405 -4.91 27.29 5.64
CA SER A 405 -5.98 28.29 5.77
C SER A 405 -6.64 28.63 4.44
N THR A 406 -6.01 28.24 3.30
CA THR A 406 -6.47 28.60 1.96
C THR A 406 -7.37 27.54 1.36
N LEU A 407 -8.27 27.97 0.44
CA LEU A 407 -9.12 27.10 -0.34
C LEU A 407 -8.34 26.50 -1.52
N ASN A 408 -8.62 25.25 -1.84
CA ASN A 408 -8.26 24.63 -3.11
C ASN A 408 -9.55 24.48 -3.94
N ALA A 409 -9.67 25.28 -4.97
CA ALA A 409 -10.79 25.26 -5.92
C ALA A 409 -10.36 24.83 -7.33
N THR A 410 -9.25 24.07 -7.44
CA THR A 410 -8.82 23.51 -8.74
C THR A 410 -9.90 22.63 -9.38
N ASN A 411 -10.78 22.04 -8.60
CA ASN A 411 -12.04 21.48 -9.06
C ASN A 411 -13.20 22.33 -8.50
N PRO A 412 -13.91 23.11 -9.33
CA PRO A 412 -14.97 23.98 -8.86
C PRO A 412 -16.16 23.26 -8.19
N LEU A 413 -16.33 21.97 -8.47
CA LEU A 413 -17.35 21.12 -7.84
C LEU A 413 -16.82 20.32 -6.64
N SER A 414 -15.51 20.33 -6.39
CA SER A 414 -14.89 19.62 -5.27
C SER A 414 -13.87 20.52 -4.58
N LEU A 415 -14.36 21.37 -3.72
CA LEU A 415 -13.58 22.34 -2.97
C LEU A 415 -12.95 21.70 -1.74
N GLN A 416 -11.74 22.08 -1.40
CA GLN A 416 -11.03 21.56 -0.21
C GLN A 416 -10.42 22.72 0.59
N ALA A 417 -10.61 22.72 1.89
CA ALA A 417 -9.93 23.65 2.80
C ALA A 417 -9.42 22.91 4.03
N GLY A 418 -8.29 23.35 4.54
CA GLY A 418 -7.75 22.84 5.79
C GLY A 418 -8.36 23.52 7.02
N ASN A 419 -7.91 23.08 8.19
CA ASN A 419 -8.28 23.65 9.48
C ASN A 419 -7.02 23.83 10.35
N PRO A 420 -6.49 25.06 10.48
CA PRO A 420 -5.33 25.33 11.32
C PRO A 420 -5.54 25.01 12.81
N GLY A 421 -6.80 24.88 13.25
CA GLY A 421 -7.17 24.57 14.64
C GLY A 421 -7.09 23.10 15.03
N LEU A 422 -6.71 22.20 14.12
CA LEU A 422 -6.64 20.76 14.39
C LEU A 422 -5.66 20.41 15.52
N LYS A 423 -6.07 19.41 16.34
CA LYS A 423 -5.27 18.79 17.39
C LYS A 423 -4.69 17.49 16.89
N LEU A 424 -3.55 17.06 17.46
CA LEU A 424 -2.98 15.75 17.16
C LEU A 424 -3.98 14.62 17.44
N GLN A 425 -4.06 13.72 16.51
CA GLN A 425 -4.75 12.44 16.66
C GLN A 425 -3.83 11.45 17.39
N ASN A 426 -4.39 10.67 18.29
CA ASN A 426 -3.65 9.64 19.01
C ASN A 426 -4.41 8.32 19.00
N ASP A 427 -3.78 7.27 18.48
CA ASP A 427 -4.34 5.94 18.45
C ASP A 427 -3.84 5.13 19.65
N LEU A 428 -4.75 4.73 20.52
CA LEU A 428 -4.50 3.71 21.53
C LEU A 428 -4.95 2.37 20.96
N SER A 429 -4.01 1.44 20.76
CA SER A 429 -4.30 0.12 20.22
C SER A 429 -3.84 -0.99 21.16
N GLY A 430 -4.67 -2.01 21.26
CA GLY A 430 -4.40 -3.20 22.07
C GLY A 430 -4.67 -4.48 21.31
N SER A 431 -3.94 -5.53 21.64
CA SER A 431 -4.22 -6.88 21.15
C SER A 431 -3.93 -7.94 22.21
N ALA A 432 -4.78 -8.96 22.28
CA ALA A 432 -4.58 -10.16 23.07
C ALA A 432 -4.60 -11.38 22.14
N GLY A 433 -3.67 -12.29 22.32
CA GLY A 433 -3.55 -13.48 21.49
C GLY A 433 -3.28 -14.73 22.32
N PHE A 434 -3.89 -15.82 21.94
CA PHE A 434 -3.60 -17.16 22.42
C PHE A 434 -3.26 -18.05 21.24
N GLN A 435 -2.15 -18.76 21.33
CA GLN A 435 -1.72 -19.72 20.32
C GLN A 435 -1.45 -21.08 20.99
N PHE A 436 -1.97 -22.12 20.37
CA PHE A 436 -1.69 -23.51 20.70
C PHE A 436 -1.15 -24.23 19.48
N THR A 437 -0.02 -24.95 19.62
CA THR A 437 0.59 -25.72 18.54
C THR A 437 0.96 -27.11 19.06
N ASP A 438 0.50 -28.15 18.37
CA ASP A 438 0.89 -29.52 18.62
C ASP A 438 1.67 -30.05 17.40
N VAL A 439 2.99 -30.05 17.53
CA VAL A 439 3.91 -30.45 16.43
C VAL A 439 3.68 -31.92 16.03
N LYS A 440 3.37 -32.81 16.99
CA LYS A 440 3.15 -34.24 16.71
C LYS A 440 1.90 -34.47 15.85
N LYS A 441 0.86 -33.68 16.08
CA LYS A 441 -0.41 -33.73 15.34
C LYS A 441 -0.43 -32.75 14.18
N ALA A 442 0.67 -31.99 13.97
CA ALA A 442 0.76 -30.90 13.02
C ALA A 442 -0.50 -29.98 13.07
N LEU A 443 -0.91 -29.63 14.30
CA LEU A 443 -2.10 -28.84 14.61
C LEU A 443 -1.70 -27.48 15.17
N SER A 444 -2.32 -26.43 14.65
CA SER A 444 -2.22 -25.07 15.18
C SER A 444 -3.62 -24.50 15.40
N PHE A 445 -3.85 -23.92 16.56
CA PHE A 445 -5.05 -23.18 16.90
C PHE A 445 -4.64 -21.82 17.46
N SER A 446 -5.30 -20.76 17.01
CA SER A 446 -5.04 -19.42 17.53
C SER A 446 -6.31 -18.60 17.65
N VAL A 447 -6.36 -17.80 18.72
CA VAL A 447 -7.36 -16.76 18.95
C VAL A 447 -6.62 -15.43 19.07
N ARG A 448 -7.11 -14.42 18.38
CA ARG A 448 -6.60 -13.05 18.50
C ARG A 448 -7.76 -12.09 18.64
N LEU A 449 -7.65 -11.20 19.62
CA LEU A 449 -8.54 -10.06 19.81
C LEU A 449 -7.70 -8.80 19.62
N ASN A 450 -8.25 -7.79 19.00
CA ASN A 450 -7.64 -6.49 18.83
C ASN A 450 -8.68 -5.40 19.01
N GLY A 451 -8.25 -4.25 19.51
CA GLY A 451 -9.06 -3.06 19.63
C GLY A 451 -8.23 -1.81 19.47
N SER A 452 -8.84 -0.75 18.98
CA SER A 452 -8.24 0.57 18.95
C SER A 452 -9.29 1.64 19.21
N TYR A 453 -8.84 2.72 19.85
CA TYR A 453 -9.58 3.96 20.02
C TYR A 453 -8.72 5.12 19.60
N THR A 454 -9.28 6.00 18.77
CA THR A 454 -8.58 7.19 18.28
C THR A 454 -9.08 8.42 19.02
N PHE A 455 -8.20 9.01 19.83
CA PHE A 455 -8.44 10.31 20.45
C PHE A 455 -8.26 11.44 19.44
N ASN A 456 -9.11 12.46 19.48
CA ASN A 456 -9.08 13.61 18.58
C ASN A 456 -9.09 13.16 17.11
N TYR A 457 -9.89 12.16 16.76
CA TYR A 457 -10.02 11.70 15.39
C TYR A 457 -10.31 12.87 14.44
N ILE A 458 -9.64 12.92 13.31
CA ILE A 458 -9.82 13.98 12.30
C ILE A 458 -10.87 13.50 11.31
N ALA A 459 -12.12 13.91 11.53
CA ALA A 459 -13.22 13.61 10.64
C ALA A 459 -13.31 14.61 9.50
N GLN A 460 -13.72 14.13 8.32
CA GLN A 460 -14.06 15.00 7.20
C GLN A 460 -15.46 15.60 7.40
N ARG A 461 -15.56 16.89 7.15
CA ARG A 461 -16.83 17.63 7.08
C ARG A 461 -17.08 17.97 5.63
N ARG A 462 -18.22 17.54 5.10
CA ARG A 462 -18.62 17.75 3.72
C ARG A 462 -19.88 18.62 3.67
N THR A 463 -19.76 19.80 3.07
CA THR A 463 -20.89 20.73 2.87
C THR A 463 -21.21 20.80 1.39
N LEU A 464 -22.40 20.38 1.00
CA LEU A 464 -22.91 20.49 -0.37
C LEU A 464 -23.65 21.83 -0.52
N PHE A 465 -23.33 22.59 -1.56
CA PHE A 465 -24.01 23.83 -1.89
C PHE A 465 -25.14 23.58 -2.88
N LEU A 466 -26.39 23.86 -2.46
CA LEU A 466 -27.58 23.71 -3.30
C LEU A 466 -27.86 24.95 -4.13
N GLU A 467 -27.20 26.06 -3.88
CA GLU A 467 -27.22 27.31 -4.61
C GLU A 467 -25.81 27.93 -4.64
N ASP A 468 -25.61 28.92 -5.50
CA ASP A 468 -24.35 29.68 -5.54
C ASP A 468 -24.18 30.40 -4.22
N THR A 469 -23.12 30.07 -3.47
CA THR A 469 -22.89 30.54 -2.11
C THR A 469 -21.52 31.23 -1.98
N TYR A 470 -21.52 32.49 -1.55
CA TYR A 470 -20.28 33.22 -1.29
C TYR A 470 -19.65 32.78 0.03
N LEU A 471 -18.37 32.44 -0.02
CA LEU A 471 -17.54 32.02 1.11
C LEU A 471 -16.58 33.18 1.49
N PRO A 472 -16.94 34.04 2.44
CA PRO A 472 -16.18 35.28 2.74
C PRO A 472 -14.74 35.00 3.20
N GLN A 473 -14.51 33.88 3.91
CA GLN A 473 -13.19 33.51 4.43
C GLN A 473 -12.17 33.15 3.33
N TYR A 474 -12.64 32.85 2.11
CA TYR A 474 -11.81 32.48 0.97
C TYR A 474 -11.95 33.45 -0.22
N ASP A 475 -12.82 34.45 -0.11
CA ASP A 475 -13.18 35.36 -1.21
C ASP A 475 -13.56 34.59 -2.49
N TYR A 476 -14.42 33.59 -2.34
CA TYR A 476 -14.77 32.63 -3.40
C TYR A 476 -16.26 32.33 -3.39
N THR A 477 -16.87 32.27 -4.59
CA THR A 477 -18.27 31.82 -4.73
C THR A 477 -18.30 30.35 -5.11
N ALA A 478 -18.70 29.50 -4.17
CA ALA A 478 -18.98 28.09 -4.42
C ALA A 478 -20.23 27.99 -5.30
N ARG A 479 -20.14 27.23 -6.39
CA ARG A 479 -21.23 27.03 -7.31
C ARG A 479 -22.22 26.00 -6.78
N LYS A 480 -23.46 26.10 -7.21
CA LYS A 480 -24.47 25.06 -7.02
C LYS A 480 -23.95 23.69 -7.44
N GLY A 481 -24.14 22.69 -6.58
CA GLY A 481 -23.60 21.33 -6.77
C GLY A 481 -22.15 21.16 -6.33
N ALA A 482 -21.45 22.22 -5.95
CA ALA A 482 -20.12 22.11 -5.37
C ALA A 482 -20.17 21.53 -3.95
N GLN A 483 -19.15 20.77 -3.61
CA GLN A 483 -18.96 20.21 -2.27
C GLN A 483 -17.66 20.74 -1.65
N LEU A 484 -17.77 21.40 -0.51
CA LEU A 484 -16.61 21.79 0.30
C LEU A 484 -16.29 20.69 1.30
N THR A 485 -15.05 20.21 1.27
CA THR A 485 -14.51 19.28 2.27
C THR A 485 -13.56 20.02 3.20
N THR A 486 -13.84 19.98 4.49
CA THR A 486 -12.98 20.48 5.58
C THR A 486 -12.70 19.37 6.58
N GLN A 487 -12.00 19.65 7.66
CA GLN A 487 -11.65 18.68 8.68
C GLN A 487 -11.90 19.24 10.09
N ALA A 488 -12.33 18.36 11.01
CA ALA A 488 -12.53 18.71 12.42
C ALA A 488 -12.14 17.54 13.33
N ASN A 489 -11.65 17.85 14.54
CA ASN A 489 -11.40 16.82 15.54
C ASN A 489 -12.70 16.41 16.25
N VAL A 490 -12.92 15.12 16.37
CA VAL A 490 -14.08 14.52 17.06
C VAL A 490 -13.65 13.32 17.89
N GLY A 491 -14.50 12.87 18.80
CA GLY A 491 -14.37 11.61 19.51
C GLY A 491 -15.18 10.48 18.89
N GLY A 492 -15.09 9.29 19.45
CA GLY A 492 -15.98 8.17 19.09
C GLY A 492 -15.52 7.33 17.89
N ASN A 493 -14.25 7.43 17.48
CA ASN A 493 -13.69 6.51 16.50
C ASN A 493 -13.05 5.31 17.21
N TYR A 494 -13.61 4.12 17.03
CA TYR A 494 -13.04 2.89 17.59
C TYR A 494 -13.29 1.67 16.71
N ASN A 495 -12.38 0.70 16.84
CA ASN A 495 -12.42 -0.56 16.15
C ASN A 495 -12.21 -1.70 17.14
N LEU A 496 -12.96 -2.78 16.97
CA LEU A 496 -12.82 -4.03 17.72
C LEU A 496 -12.78 -5.18 16.73
N GLY A 497 -11.89 -6.13 16.93
CA GLY A 497 -11.76 -7.29 16.04
C GLY A 497 -11.43 -8.56 16.80
N GLY A 498 -11.90 -9.67 16.27
CA GLY A 498 -11.60 -11.01 16.76
C GLY A 498 -11.32 -11.96 15.61
N ARG A 499 -10.33 -12.83 15.77
CA ARG A 499 -10.03 -13.90 14.81
C ARG A 499 -9.74 -15.19 15.52
N VAL A 500 -10.39 -16.25 15.06
CA VAL A 500 -10.10 -17.65 15.43
C VAL A 500 -9.56 -18.34 14.19
N SER A 501 -8.46 -19.06 14.32
CA SER A 501 -7.85 -19.81 13.22
C SER A 501 -7.47 -21.21 13.69
N TYR A 502 -7.77 -22.18 12.86
CA TYR A 502 -7.44 -23.59 13.03
C TYR A 502 -6.72 -24.09 11.78
N SER A 503 -5.60 -24.79 11.97
CA SER A 503 -4.86 -25.43 10.89
C SER A 503 -4.43 -26.81 11.35
N GLN A 504 -4.66 -27.83 10.51
CA GLN A 504 -4.26 -29.19 10.79
C GLN A 504 -3.81 -29.91 9.53
N GLN A 505 -2.71 -30.64 9.63
CA GLN A 505 -2.28 -31.59 8.63
C GLN A 505 -3.07 -32.90 8.79
N ILE A 506 -3.68 -33.36 7.70
CA ILE A 506 -4.42 -34.63 7.62
C ILE A 506 -3.49 -35.63 6.94
N ASN A 507 -2.75 -36.40 7.73
CA ASN A 507 -1.70 -37.32 7.21
C ASN A 507 -2.20 -38.36 6.19
N PRO A 508 -3.36 -39.02 6.35
CA PRO A 508 -3.87 -39.98 5.38
C PRO A 508 -4.06 -39.37 3.99
N LEU A 509 -4.47 -38.10 3.94
CA LEU A 509 -4.72 -37.36 2.71
C LEU A 509 -3.52 -36.53 2.26
N ARG A 510 -2.39 -36.54 3.00
CA ARG A 510 -1.24 -35.65 2.78
C ARG A 510 -1.66 -34.20 2.54
N SER A 511 -2.61 -33.73 3.30
CA SER A 511 -3.30 -32.47 3.06
C SER A 511 -3.27 -31.60 4.30
N THR A 512 -3.35 -30.29 4.11
CA THR A 512 -3.50 -29.30 5.19
C THR A 512 -4.87 -28.64 5.08
N LEU A 513 -5.61 -28.69 6.17
CA LEU A 513 -6.87 -27.99 6.34
C LEU A 513 -6.62 -26.70 7.14
N ASN A 514 -7.13 -25.57 6.64
CA ASN A 514 -7.11 -24.29 7.31
C ASN A 514 -8.54 -23.75 7.41
N VAL A 515 -8.95 -23.35 8.59
CA VAL A 515 -10.24 -22.71 8.81
C VAL A 515 -10.04 -21.46 9.65
N SER A 516 -10.68 -20.38 9.29
CA SER A 516 -10.64 -19.16 10.09
C SER A 516 -11.99 -18.45 10.10
N VAL A 517 -12.31 -17.87 11.25
CA VAL A 517 -13.46 -16.98 11.43
C VAL A 517 -12.93 -15.67 11.97
N ASN A 518 -13.36 -14.57 11.39
CA ASN A 518 -13.03 -13.23 11.87
C ASN A 518 -14.30 -12.40 12.00
N TYR A 519 -14.36 -11.64 13.07
CA TYR A 519 -15.39 -10.65 13.29
C TYR A 519 -14.74 -9.28 13.51
N GLY A 520 -15.32 -8.26 12.93
CA GLY A 520 -14.91 -6.88 13.10
C GLY A 520 -16.10 -5.98 13.37
N PHE A 521 -15.90 -5.03 14.26
CA PHE A 521 -16.81 -3.95 14.58
C PHE A 521 -16.04 -2.65 14.49
N SER A 522 -16.58 -1.65 13.80
CA SER A 522 -16.01 -0.30 13.77
C SER A 522 -17.09 0.76 13.85
N GLN A 523 -16.81 1.82 14.57
CA GLN A 523 -17.60 3.03 14.59
C GLN A 523 -16.71 4.18 14.13
N THR A 524 -17.14 4.92 13.12
CA THR A 524 -16.41 6.05 12.54
C THR A 524 -17.30 7.29 12.52
N PRO A 525 -16.93 8.36 13.22
CA PRO A 525 -17.65 9.62 13.18
C PRO A 525 -17.44 10.35 11.84
N TYR A 526 -18.46 10.99 11.32
CA TYR A 526 -18.42 11.82 10.11
C TYR A 526 -19.42 12.97 10.22
N PHE A 527 -19.23 13.99 9.39
CA PHE A 527 -20.15 15.13 9.34
C PHE A 527 -20.95 15.13 8.04
N THR A 528 -22.21 15.49 8.16
CA THR A 528 -23.05 15.93 7.04
C THR A 528 -23.49 17.35 7.32
N GLY A 529 -22.99 18.34 6.56
CA GLY A 529 -23.10 19.73 6.93
C GLY A 529 -22.40 20.02 8.27
N GLU A 530 -23.13 20.56 9.24
CA GLU A 530 -22.63 20.84 10.59
C GLU A 530 -22.87 19.69 11.60
N ASP A 531 -23.73 18.74 11.25
CA ASP A 531 -24.14 17.68 12.16
C ASP A 531 -23.18 16.50 12.17
N LEU A 532 -22.88 16.01 13.39
CA LEU A 532 -21.99 14.88 13.62
C LEU A 532 -22.80 13.59 13.71
N PHE A 533 -22.44 12.62 12.87
CA PHE A 533 -23.02 11.31 12.81
C PHE A 533 -21.97 10.21 13.01
N HIS A 534 -22.45 8.97 13.18
CA HIS A 534 -21.58 7.81 13.32
C HIS A 534 -22.00 6.73 12.32
N SER A 535 -21.04 6.27 11.54
CA SER A 535 -21.18 5.08 10.72
C SER A 535 -20.72 3.86 11.53
N VAL A 536 -21.58 2.86 11.62
CA VAL A 536 -21.29 1.60 12.32
C VAL A 536 -21.16 0.49 11.28
N ARG A 537 -20.08 -0.26 11.38
CA ARG A 537 -19.83 -1.41 10.52
C ARG A 537 -19.63 -2.67 11.34
N HIS A 538 -20.36 -3.71 11.01
CA HIS A 538 -20.11 -5.09 11.43
C HIS A 538 -19.60 -5.89 10.24
N SER A 539 -18.59 -6.71 10.45
CA SER A 539 -18.06 -7.60 9.42
C SER A 539 -17.83 -9.00 10.00
N LEU A 540 -18.31 -10.02 9.32
CA LEU A 540 -18.08 -11.42 9.62
C LEU A 540 -17.40 -12.06 8.42
N GLY A 541 -16.25 -12.68 8.64
CA GLY A 541 -15.52 -13.38 7.60
C GLY A 541 -15.31 -14.84 7.95
N PHE A 542 -15.46 -15.71 6.97
CA PHE A 542 -15.17 -17.14 7.05
C PHE A 542 -14.14 -17.48 5.99
N GLY A 543 -13.03 -18.10 6.40
CA GLY A 543 -11.97 -18.56 5.49
C GLY A 543 -11.81 -20.08 5.60
N PHE A 544 -11.80 -20.73 4.46
CA PHE A 544 -11.52 -22.15 4.31
C PHE A 544 -10.37 -22.34 3.33
N GLY A 545 -9.42 -23.22 3.67
CA GLY A 545 -8.31 -23.60 2.82
C GLY A 545 -8.02 -25.08 2.92
N PHE A 546 -7.89 -25.73 1.78
CA PHE A 546 -7.51 -27.12 1.67
C PHE A 546 -6.39 -27.26 0.65
N ASP A 547 -5.18 -27.59 1.14
CA ASP A 547 -3.99 -27.80 0.36
C ASP A 547 -3.63 -29.30 0.40
N SER A 548 -3.73 -29.98 -0.72
CA SER A 548 -3.48 -31.43 -0.81
C SER A 548 -2.28 -31.72 -1.69
N GLY A 549 -1.40 -32.54 -1.17
CA GLY A 549 -0.36 -33.24 -1.93
C GLY A 549 -0.65 -34.73 -2.01
N PHE A 550 -1.83 -35.14 -2.50
CA PHE A 550 -2.24 -36.56 -2.61
C PHE A 550 -1.14 -37.44 -3.17
N SER A 551 -0.36 -36.90 -4.11
CA SER A 551 0.82 -37.55 -4.63
C SER A 551 1.83 -36.48 -5.09
N SER A 552 3.06 -36.89 -5.42
CA SER A 552 4.03 -36.04 -6.12
C SER A 552 3.55 -35.59 -7.50
N LYS A 553 2.53 -36.28 -8.04
CA LYS A 553 1.99 -36.05 -9.38
C LYS A 553 0.77 -35.11 -9.42
N VAL A 554 -0.04 -35.08 -8.35
CA VAL A 554 -1.29 -34.33 -8.29
C VAL A 554 -1.34 -33.51 -7.02
N LYS A 555 -1.50 -32.21 -7.15
CA LYS A 555 -1.73 -31.28 -6.06
C LYS A 555 -3.07 -30.57 -6.27
N LEU A 556 -3.87 -30.47 -5.22
CA LEU A 556 -5.14 -29.75 -5.20
C LEU A 556 -5.04 -28.62 -4.18
N ASN A 557 -5.42 -27.42 -4.57
CA ASN A 557 -5.55 -26.27 -3.70
C ASN A 557 -6.95 -25.69 -3.84
N ILE A 558 -7.67 -25.59 -2.72
CA ILE A 558 -9.00 -24.97 -2.66
C ILE A 558 -8.95 -23.90 -1.59
N ARG A 559 -9.42 -22.72 -1.88
CA ARG A 559 -9.59 -21.61 -0.92
C ARG A 559 -10.92 -20.95 -1.13
N SER A 560 -11.65 -20.75 -0.05
CA SER A 560 -12.89 -19.99 -0.01
C SER A 560 -12.77 -18.89 1.05
N ASN A 561 -13.18 -17.69 0.69
CA ASN A 561 -13.26 -16.55 1.58
C ASN A 561 -14.63 -15.91 1.42
N THR A 562 -15.48 -16.13 2.43
CA THR A 562 -16.79 -15.49 2.53
C THR A 562 -16.68 -14.29 3.45
N SER A 563 -17.23 -13.17 3.07
CA SER A 563 -17.35 -11.99 3.93
C SER A 563 -18.74 -11.40 3.85
N MET A 564 -19.32 -11.17 5.02
CA MET A 564 -20.60 -10.49 5.22
C MET A 564 -20.31 -9.18 5.95
N SER A 565 -20.80 -8.07 5.45
CA SER A 565 -20.66 -6.77 6.13
C SER A 565 -22.02 -6.08 6.20
N SER A 566 -22.28 -5.43 7.32
CA SER A 566 -23.44 -4.56 7.53
C SER A 566 -22.92 -3.17 7.88
N TYR A 567 -23.38 -2.17 7.15
CA TYR A 567 -23.07 -0.77 7.36
C TYR A 567 -24.37 -0.07 7.79
N THR A 568 -24.31 0.60 8.91
CA THR A 568 -25.44 1.39 9.43
C THR A 568 -24.99 2.83 9.59
N THR A 569 -25.66 3.72 8.91
CA THR A 569 -25.58 5.17 9.08
C THR A 569 -26.85 5.66 9.80
N GLN A 570 -26.99 6.97 10.00
CA GLN A 570 -28.15 7.52 10.69
C GLN A 570 -29.52 7.11 10.08
N LYS A 571 -29.57 7.03 8.77
CA LYS A 571 -30.84 6.85 8.02
C LYS A 571 -30.98 5.49 7.36
N GLU A 572 -29.87 4.75 7.19
CA GLU A 572 -29.90 3.57 6.35
C GLU A 572 -28.95 2.45 6.82
N THR A 573 -29.35 1.24 6.50
CA THR A 573 -28.51 0.05 6.67
C THR A 573 -28.32 -0.61 5.32
N ALA A 574 -27.07 -0.84 4.95
CA ALA A 574 -26.69 -1.61 3.78
C ALA A 574 -25.95 -2.89 4.20
N GLN A 575 -26.27 -3.99 3.54
CA GLN A 575 -25.62 -5.27 3.76
C GLN A 575 -24.97 -5.76 2.48
N GLU A 576 -23.78 -6.32 2.57
CA GLU A 576 -23.10 -6.97 1.47
C GLU A 576 -22.67 -8.39 1.84
N LEU A 577 -22.72 -9.26 0.85
CA LEU A 577 -22.13 -10.60 0.90
C LEU A 577 -21.18 -10.73 -0.27
N ARG A 578 -19.94 -11.14 0.03
CA ARG A 578 -18.92 -11.45 -0.95
C ARG A 578 -18.37 -12.83 -0.69
N GLU A 579 -18.31 -13.63 -1.73
CA GLU A 579 -17.66 -14.94 -1.74
C GLU A 579 -16.59 -14.95 -2.81
N GLN A 580 -15.40 -15.47 -2.45
CA GLN A 580 -14.34 -15.73 -3.40
C GLN A 580 -13.84 -17.15 -3.20
N LEU A 581 -14.12 -18.02 -4.19
CA LEU A 581 -13.68 -19.40 -4.22
C LEU A 581 -12.60 -19.57 -5.29
N THR A 582 -11.44 -20.05 -4.90
CA THR A 582 -10.39 -20.47 -5.83
C THR A 582 -10.18 -21.97 -5.72
N ALA A 583 -10.11 -22.66 -6.85
CA ALA A 583 -9.72 -24.06 -6.90
C ALA A 583 -8.67 -24.25 -8.00
N ARG A 584 -7.62 -24.99 -7.68
CA ARG A 584 -6.52 -25.26 -8.62
C ARG A 584 -6.03 -26.69 -8.48
N VAL A 585 -5.85 -27.34 -9.61
CA VAL A 585 -5.22 -28.66 -9.73
C VAL A 585 -3.92 -28.48 -10.50
N ASP A 586 -2.80 -28.88 -9.89
CA ASP A 586 -1.50 -28.96 -10.55
C ASP A 586 -1.14 -30.43 -10.80
N LEU A 587 -0.76 -30.72 -12.02
CA LEU A 587 -0.42 -32.07 -12.53
C LEU A 587 1.05 -32.12 -12.91
N ARG A 588 1.75 -33.18 -12.48
CA ARG A 588 3.17 -33.42 -12.85
C ARG A 588 3.39 -34.92 -13.17
N PHE A 589 3.71 -35.22 -14.41
CA PHE A 589 3.98 -36.55 -14.88
C PHE A 589 5.35 -36.62 -15.60
N GLY A 590 6.38 -36.95 -14.83
CA GLY A 590 7.77 -36.92 -15.31
C GLY A 590 8.18 -35.55 -15.80
N LYS A 591 8.37 -35.38 -17.10
CA LYS A 591 8.73 -34.09 -17.71
C LYS A 591 7.52 -33.23 -18.09
N TYR A 592 6.32 -33.76 -18.02
CA TYR A 592 5.09 -33.04 -18.34
C TYR A 592 4.49 -32.40 -17.08
N PHE A 593 3.96 -31.22 -17.23
CA PHE A 593 3.25 -30.51 -16.18
C PHE A 593 2.05 -29.76 -16.75
N GLY A 594 1.05 -29.51 -15.91
CA GLY A 594 -0.11 -28.74 -16.29
C GLY A 594 -0.86 -28.24 -15.08
N SER A 595 -1.71 -27.27 -15.27
CA SER A 595 -2.59 -26.79 -14.24
C SER A 595 -3.94 -26.38 -14.82
N VAL A 596 -4.99 -26.61 -14.04
CA VAL A 596 -6.32 -26.06 -14.26
C VAL A 596 -6.71 -25.33 -12.99
N GLY A 597 -7.18 -24.10 -13.13
CA GLY A 597 -7.57 -23.27 -12.00
C GLY A 597 -8.82 -22.48 -12.31
N THR A 598 -9.68 -22.33 -11.30
CA THR A 598 -10.88 -21.50 -11.37
C THR A 598 -10.89 -20.49 -10.24
N LEU A 599 -11.40 -19.30 -10.55
CA LEU A 599 -11.79 -18.28 -9.59
C LEU A 599 -13.29 -18.06 -9.77
N TYR A 600 -14.06 -18.26 -8.71
CA TYR A 600 -15.46 -17.87 -8.62
C TYR A 600 -15.60 -16.72 -7.65
N GLU A 601 -16.24 -15.65 -8.08
CA GLU A 601 -16.57 -14.50 -7.25
C GLU A 601 -18.07 -14.28 -7.28
N PHE A 602 -18.65 -14.18 -6.09
CA PHE A 602 -20.03 -13.78 -5.90
C PHE A 602 -20.08 -12.50 -5.08
N TYR A 603 -20.91 -11.57 -5.51
CA TYR A 603 -21.19 -10.34 -4.79
C TYR A 603 -22.70 -10.04 -4.86
N CYS A 604 -23.28 -9.72 -3.71
CA CYS A 604 -24.62 -9.14 -3.66
C CYS A 604 -24.70 -8.06 -2.58
N ASN A 605 -25.63 -7.12 -2.81
CA ASN A 605 -25.86 -5.96 -1.96
C ASN A 605 -27.36 -5.78 -1.73
N SER A 606 -27.77 -5.50 -0.49
CA SER A 606 -29.18 -5.33 -0.14
C SER A 606 -29.84 -4.08 -0.73
N ARG A 607 -29.05 -3.06 -1.11
CA ARG A 607 -29.59 -1.82 -1.68
C ARG A 607 -29.86 -1.90 -3.18
N SER A 608 -29.12 -2.73 -3.88
CA SER A 608 -29.26 -2.83 -5.33
C SER A 608 -29.06 -4.26 -5.80
N HIS A 609 -30.15 -4.93 -6.14
CA HIS A 609 -30.11 -6.26 -6.76
C HIS A 609 -29.43 -6.24 -8.14
N ALA A 610 -29.43 -5.10 -8.83
CA ALA A 610 -28.69 -4.91 -10.09
C ALA A 610 -27.18 -5.04 -9.93
N LEU A 611 -26.66 -4.89 -8.71
CA LEU A 611 -25.25 -5.10 -8.37
C LEU A 611 -24.91 -6.55 -8.04
N THR A 612 -25.90 -7.47 -8.02
CA THR A 612 -25.62 -8.91 -7.83
C THR A 612 -24.82 -9.45 -9.01
N ARG A 613 -23.70 -10.09 -8.72
CA ARG A 613 -22.75 -10.56 -9.73
C ARG A 613 -22.24 -11.96 -9.42
N HIS A 614 -22.12 -12.72 -10.48
CA HIS A 614 -21.45 -14.02 -10.49
C HIS A 614 -20.34 -13.96 -11.52
N ASN A 615 -19.11 -14.12 -11.09
CA ASN A 615 -17.96 -14.08 -11.96
C ASN A 615 -17.19 -15.40 -11.87
N VAL A 616 -16.96 -16.06 -13.01
CA VAL A 616 -16.21 -17.31 -13.11
C VAL A 616 -15.07 -17.14 -14.09
N ILE A 617 -13.86 -17.29 -13.61
CA ILE A 617 -12.64 -17.26 -14.45
C ILE A 617 -12.05 -18.66 -14.45
N LEU A 618 -11.89 -19.25 -15.60
CA LEU A 618 -11.29 -20.58 -15.80
C LEU A 618 -9.99 -20.46 -16.59
N ASN A 619 -8.94 -21.08 -16.07
CA ASN A 619 -7.59 -21.05 -16.63
C ASN A 619 -7.05 -22.45 -16.78
N ALA A 620 -6.33 -22.70 -17.89
CA ALA A 620 -5.64 -23.96 -18.10
C ALA A 620 -4.26 -23.74 -18.73
N SER A 621 -3.31 -24.58 -18.34
CA SER A 621 -1.99 -24.60 -18.95
C SER A 621 -1.41 -26.01 -18.98
N ALA A 622 -0.56 -26.28 -19.97
CA ALA A 622 0.20 -27.50 -20.10
C ALA A 622 1.61 -27.19 -20.60
N GLY A 623 2.56 -28.02 -20.21
CA GLY A 623 3.94 -27.82 -20.60
C GLY A 623 4.80 -29.08 -20.46
N ARG A 624 6.03 -28.97 -20.96
CA ARG A 624 7.04 -30.04 -20.90
C ARG A 624 8.41 -29.44 -20.60
N LYS A 625 9.20 -30.17 -19.80
CA LYS A 625 10.61 -29.90 -19.54
C LYS A 625 11.50 -30.73 -20.45
N PHE A 626 12.58 -30.13 -20.95
CA PHE A 626 13.51 -30.73 -21.91
C PHE A 626 14.94 -30.65 -21.38
N GLY A 627 15.80 -31.47 -22.00
CA GLY A 627 17.24 -31.53 -21.75
C GLY A 627 17.63 -32.35 -20.52
N LYS A 628 18.94 -32.44 -20.31
CA LYS A 628 19.51 -32.94 -19.07
C LYS A 628 19.16 -31.96 -17.95
N GLU A 629 18.82 -32.45 -16.77
CA GLU A 629 18.48 -31.63 -15.59
C GLU A 629 17.19 -30.76 -15.75
N ASN A 630 16.37 -31.00 -16.81
CA ASN A 630 15.11 -30.30 -17.05
C ASN A 630 15.28 -28.77 -17.17
N ARG A 631 16.37 -28.29 -17.76
CA ARG A 631 16.73 -26.87 -17.84
C ARG A 631 15.85 -26.03 -18.75
N LEU A 632 15.28 -26.63 -19.82
CA LEU A 632 14.37 -25.93 -20.73
C LEU A 632 12.94 -26.35 -20.44
N GLY A 633 12.06 -25.39 -20.18
CA GLY A 633 10.62 -25.58 -20.02
C GLY A 633 9.86 -24.85 -21.12
N LEU A 634 8.93 -25.56 -21.78
CA LEU A 634 7.97 -24.98 -22.72
C LEU A 634 6.57 -25.21 -22.19
N SER A 635 5.74 -24.18 -22.18
CA SER A 635 4.34 -24.30 -21.79
C SER A 635 3.43 -23.38 -22.60
N ALA A 636 2.19 -23.83 -22.75
CA ALA A 636 1.12 -23.05 -23.35
C ALA A 636 -0.08 -23.04 -22.41
N GLY A 637 -0.86 -22.00 -22.48
CA GLY A 637 -2.05 -21.88 -21.64
C GLY A 637 -3.07 -20.90 -22.19
N VAL A 638 -4.26 -21.00 -21.65
CA VAL A 638 -5.37 -20.09 -21.89
C VAL A 638 -5.87 -19.54 -20.55
N ILE A 639 -6.05 -18.26 -20.53
CA ILE A 639 -6.54 -17.47 -19.42
C ILE A 639 -7.97 -17.05 -19.73
N ASP A 640 -8.84 -17.11 -18.74
CA ASP A 640 -10.26 -16.78 -18.85
C ASP A 640 -10.95 -17.45 -20.05
N ILE A 641 -10.94 -18.80 -20.04
CA ILE A 641 -11.53 -19.63 -21.10
C ILE A 641 -13.01 -19.26 -21.33
N LEU A 642 -13.70 -18.80 -20.29
CA LEU A 642 -15.12 -18.44 -20.33
C LEU A 642 -15.39 -17.02 -20.86
N ASN A 643 -14.33 -16.24 -21.05
CA ASN A 643 -14.40 -14.86 -21.59
C ASN A 643 -15.37 -13.94 -20.86
N ARG A 644 -15.07 -13.62 -19.63
CA ARG A 644 -15.86 -12.70 -18.80
C ARG A 644 -15.19 -11.32 -18.72
N PRO A 645 -15.58 -10.34 -19.56
CA PRO A 645 -14.87 -9.07 -19.71
C PRO A 645 -15.11 -8.05 -18.58
N ASP A 646 -16.14 -8.22 -17.75
CA ASP A 646 -16.54 -7.21 -16.77
C ASP A 646 -16.01 -7.54 -15.38
N TYR A 647 -15.09 -6.70 -14.91
CA TYR A 647 -14.65 -6.71 -13.53
C TYR A 647 -15.09 -5.42 -12.84
N ALA A 648 -15.91 -5.55 -11.81
CA ALA A 648 -16.33 -4.41 -11.02
C ALA A 648 -16.17 -4.74 -9.53
N THR A 649 -15.72 -3.75 -8.78
CA THR A 649 -15.61 -3.78 -7.32
C THR A 649 -16.54 -2.77 -6.71
N THR A 650 -17.15 -3.12 -5.60
CA THR A 650 -17.97 -2.20 -4.81
C THR A 650 -17.31 -1.99 -3.45
N SER A 651 -17.26 -0.76 -3.00
CA SER A 651 -16.78 -0.36 -1.69
C SER A 651 -17.77 0.58 -1.03
N PHE A 652 -17.86 0.47 0.31
CA PHE A 652 -18.67 1.34 1.14
C PHE A 652 -17.78 2.33 1.86
N ASP A 653 -18.22 3.57 1.91
CA ASP A 653 -17.67 4.61 2.77
C ASP A 653 -18.73 5.05 3.79
N THR A 654 -18.45 6.06 4.58
CA THR A 654 -19.32 6.55 5.65
C THR A 654 -20.68 7.05 5.16
N ASP A 655 -20.72 7.65 3.98
CA ASP A 655 -21.87 8.36 3.43
C ASP A 655 -22.20 8.02 1.96
N TYR A 656 -21.46 7.07 1.35
CA TYR A 656 -21.69 6.65 -0.04
C TYR A 656 -21.22 5.23 -0.35
N ILE A 657 -21.68 4.72 -1.48
CA ILE A 657 -21.24 3.46 -2.07
C ILE A 657 -20.58 3.77 -3.41
N VAL A 658 -19.38 3.23 -3.64
CA VAL A 658 -18.70 3.34 -4.94
C VAL A 658 -18.64 1.97 -5.60
N THR A 659 -19.15 1.89 -6.82
CA THR A 659 -18.94 0.76 -7.71
C THR A 659 -17.97 1.19 -8.82
N SER A 660 -16.80 0.57 -8.84
CA SER A 660 -15.78 0.84 -9.86
C SER A 660 -15.69 -0.33 -10.81
N SER A 661 -15.69 -0.07 -12.10
CA SER A 661 -15.43 -1.06 -13.14
C SER A 661 -14.18 -0.70 -13.91
N THR A 662 -13.39 -1.72 -14.22
CA THR A 662 -12.24 -1.61 -15.12
C THR A 662 -12.43 -2.59 -16.25
N SER A 663 -12.08 -2.19 -17.46
CA SER A 663 -12.11 -3.11 -18.59
C SER A 663 -11.15 -4.27 -18.36
N TYR A 664 -11.61 -5.47 -18.58
CA TYR A 664 -10.87 -6.71 -18.45
C TYR A 664 -10.44 -7.22 -19.83
N LEU A 665 -9.33 -7.95 -19.89
CA LEU A 665 -8.75 -8.41 -21.16
C LEU A 665 -9.56 -9.48 -21.90
N GLY A 666 -10.46 -10.16 -21.20
CA GLY A 666 -11.13 -11.33 -21.76
C GLY A 666 -10.18 -12.52 -21.98
N ARG A 667 -10.58 -13.39 -22.89
CA ARG A 667 -9.87 -14.63 -23.19
C ARG A 667 -8.49 -14.37 -23.82
N TYR A 668 -7.45 -15.03 -23.25
CA TYR A 668 -6.07 -14.78 -23.59
C TYR A 668 -5.27 -16.08 -23.71
N GLY A 669 -4.65 -16.31 -24.86
CA GLY A 669 -3.76 -17.44 -25.08
C GLY A 669 -2.29 -17.05 -24.97
N TYR A 670 -1.43 -17.89 -24.42
CA TYR A 670 -0.01 -17.63 -24.28
C TYR A 670 0.89 -18.83 -24.49
N LEU A 671 2.13 -18.55 -24.91
CA LEU A 671 3.25 -19.47 -24.95
C LEU A 671 4.36 -18.94 -24.04
N ARG A 672 4.97 -19.82 -23.27
CA ARG A 672 6.07 -19.50 -22.34
C ARG A 672 7.25 -20.41 -22.56
N VAL A 673 8.43 -19.84 -22.61
CA VAL A 673 9.73 -20.51 -22.65
C VAL A 673 10.49 -20.10 -21.39
N ALA A 674 11.05 -21.05 -20.65
CA ALA A 674 11.89 -20.81 -19.49
C ALA A 674 13.14 -21.68 -19.57
N TYR A 675 14.31 -21.07 -19.40
CA TYR A 675 15.60 -21.75 -19.42
C TYR A 675 16.43 -21.38 -18.19
N THR A 676 16.95 -22.40 -17.52
CA THR A 676 17.85 -22.23 -16.34
C THR A 676 19.19 -22.84 -16.66
N PHE A 677 20.29 -22.11 -16.46
CA PHE A 677 21.66 -22.52 -16.76
C PHE A 677 22.60 -22.42 -15.57
#